data_ab49941d9b2fa2c21c1d1ddbeeed17e0
#
_entry.id   ab49941d9b2fa2c21c1d1ddbeeed17e0
#
_cell.length_a   1.000
_cell.length_b   1.000
_cell.length_c   1.000
_cell.angle_alpha   90.00
_cell.angle_beta   90.00
_cell.angle_gamma   90.00
#
_symmetry.space_group_name_H-M   'P 1'
#
loop_
_entity.id
_entity.type
_entity.pdbx_description
1 polymer ?
#
loop_
_entity_poly.entity_id
_entity_poly.type
_entity_poly.pdbx_seq_one_letter_code
_entity_poly.pdbx_strand_id
1 'polypeptide(L)'
;MPAPDSLVVLPRWISAGNTHPNSRYQDPVWSLAPLIDNPSTCLIAIRWKHCPPPLLGQLKLVVWTVINGQLRPTYLKTRGHGARPRTSSLDMRDTCYEWMRLARWLHERGIDSLAACSAKEWQAYASERWDSGVNRDTAEAICANLTDLWAFDQLSARPTGITRPPWDTLGFDDFLPAADGTARGENSTEPLDPQVLGPLLVWAIRFVEDFADDILAAWTERCRLTALATANTPTAEGRAALQEFLLSRVRAGACLPSTSNRGRLGLAVTYVAAVTGASRTQVDHFKERHGLSALAAQRPGPCPMRVPVTGQINGKAWREHLDFNEAAELMRHLGTAAMITCLYLTGMRPQEVQGLRSGCCPDPEPAADGTVGRHLIRSRHYKNVTDDDGNHVSDGEEREVPWVAITPVVQAIRVLELMVPEGELLLSAAYHDFPDSRGYHGTLKKNALSNRVERFVAWVNHEAEEQGLPGQAIPEDPHGAIGLRRFRRSLAWHIARRPGGLIALAIQYGHMRTILDVRTSSGYGSRSRGGIHSELDIETALAAADTAARLRDRLAAGEKVSGPGARRALTAAAQTPRFEGRIVPGTFARKAAKFLARDGVVLYDNPDAFLICAFKHDTALCEPEPGATAPRQYDCRPGCGNTVRTDTHAHQMRERASEIDQLAAYAPGPVGKRLRANADKLRRTADTHDSTAQTTEALA
;
A
#
# COMPACT_ATOMS: atom_id res chain seq x y z
N MET A 1 -18.30 -32.74 -25.13
CA MET A 1 -18.08 -31.36 -25.61
C MET A 1 -19.20 -30.47 -25.06
N PRO A 2 -18.88 -29.26 -24.56
CA PRO A 2 -19.95 -28.31 -24.19
C PRO A 2 -20.83 -27.98 -25.41
N ALA A 3 -22.15 -27.89 -25.21
CA ALA A 3 -23.04 -27.37 -26.21
C ALA A 3 -22.84 -25.85 -26.41
N PRO A 4 -23.22 -25.27 -27.55
CA PRO A 4 -23.04 -23.83 -27.80
C PRO A 4 -23.66 -22.93 -26.71
N ASP A 5 -24.75 -23.35 -26.12
CA ASP A 5 -25.48 -22.65 -25.05
C ASP A 5 -25.03 -23.01 -23.63
N SER A 6 -24.05 -23.93 -23.46
CA SER A 6 -23.52 -24.31 -22.16
C SER A 6 -22.92 -23.10 -21.47
N LEU A 7 -23.05 -23.02 -20.14
CA LEU A 7 -22.47 -21.96 -19.33
C LEU A 7 -20.93 -22.09 -19.32
N VAL A 8 -20.25 -20.94 -19.39
CA VAL A 8 -18.80 -20.88 -19.33
C VAL A 8 -18.31 -21.25 -17.93
N VAL A 9 -18.95 -20.75 -16.89
CA VAL A 9 -18.71 -21.12 -15.49
C VAL A 9 -19.84 -22.01 -15.02
N LEU A 10 -19.52 -23.24 -14.64
CA LEU A 10 -20.55 -24.16 -14.13
C LEU A 10 -21.03 -23.71 -12.74
N PRO A 11 -22.30 -23.99 -12.38
CA PRO A 11 -22.92 -23.51 -11.14
C PRO A 11 -22.09 -23.78 -9.87
N ARG A 12 -21.41 -24.93 -9.79
CA ARG A 12 -20.58 -25.33 -8.66
C ARG A 12 -19.36 -24.43 -8.40
N TRP A 13 -18.97 -23.63 -9.41
CA TRP A 13 -17.80 -22.74 -9.35
C TRP A 13 -18.21 -21.26 -9.28
N ILE A 14 -19.49 -20.95 -9.34
CA ILE A 14 -19.97 -19.60 -9.12
C ILE A 14 -19.79 -19.26 -7.64
N SER A 15 -19.12 -18.16 -7.39
CA SER A 15 -18.88 -17.69 -6.02
C SER A 15 -20.20 -17.38 -5.30
N ALA A 16 -20.28 -17.67 -4.00
CA ALA A 16 -21.48 -17.50 -3.21
C ALA A 16 -21.97 -16.03 -3.24
N GLY A 17 -23.26 -15.82 -3.53
CA GLY A 17 -23.85 -14.48 -3.63
C GLY A 17 -23.51 -13.71 -4.90
N ASN A 18 -22.76 -14.29 -5.82
CA ASN A 18 -22.39 -13.63 -7.08
C ASN A 18 -23.61 -13.52 -8.02
N THR A 19 -23.88 -12.30 -8.47
CA THR A 19 -25.02 -11.97 -9.36
C THR A 19 -24.60 -11.58 -10.78
N HIS A 20 -23.30 -11.66 -11.11
CA HIS A 20 -22.81 -11.30 -12.42
C HIS A 20 -23.33 -12.27 -13.50
N PRO A 21 -23.70 -11.76 -14.68
CA PRO A 21 -24.16 -12.62 -15.78
C PRO A 21 -23.05 -13.57 -16.23
N ASN A 22 -23.42 -14.81 -16.46
CA ASN A 22 -22.53 -15.85 -16.99
C ASN A 22 -22.59 -15.89 -18.53
N SER A 23 -21.45 -16.06 -19.16
CA SER A 23 -21.35 -16.21 -20.61
C SER A 23 -21.70 -17.62 -21.06
N ARG A 24 -22.03 -17.78 -22.35
CA ARG A 24 -22.23 -19.08 -22.99
C ARG A 24 -20.98 -19.47 -23.78
N TYR A 25 -20.84 -20.77 -24.00
CA TYR A 25 -19.67 -21.33 -24.70
C TYR A 25 -19.47 -20.74 -26.11
N GLN A 26 -20.55 -20.45 -26.83
CA GLN A 26 -20.51 -19.85 -28.16
C GLN A 26 -20.06 -18.37 -28.16
N ASP A 27 -20.18 -17.66 -27.04
CA ASP A 27 -19.97 -16.22 -26.98
C ASP A 27 -18.55 -15.84 -27.41
N PRO A 28 -18.36 -14.68 -28.07
CA PRO A 28 -17.05 -14.16 -28.46
C PRO A 28 -16.25 -13.60 -27.27
N VAL A 29 -16.91 -13.38 -26.13
CA VAL A 29 -16.30 -12.90 -24.90
C VAL A 29 -16.80 -13.74 -23.75
N TRP A 30 -15.88 -14.31 -22.98
CA TRP A 30 -16.20 -15.06 -21.78
C TRP A 30 -15.91 -14.25 -20.54
N SER A 31 -16.94 -13.91 -19.78
CA SER A 31 -16.80 -13.26 -18.49
C SER A 31 -16.38 -14.28 -17.42
N LEU A 32 -15.33 -13.95 -16.66
CA LEU A 32 -14.94 -14.69 -15.46
C LEU A 32 -15.50 -14.05 -14.18
N ALA A 33 -16.33 -13.03 -14.31
CA ALA A 33 -16.96 -12.34 -13.18
C ALA A 33 -17.72 -13.29 -12.23
N PRO A 34 -18.38 -14.38 -12.70
CA PRO A 34 -19.01 -15.34 -11.79
C PRO A 34 -18.06 -16.05 -10.81
N LEU A 35 -16.75 -16.05 -11.09
CA LEU A 35 -15.72 -16.63 -10.22
C LEU A 35 -15.17 -15.64 -9.16
N ILE A 36 -15.67 -14.39 -9.13
CA ILE A 36 -15.03 -13.31 -8.39
C ILE A 36 -15.92 -12.81 -7.26
N ASP A 37 -15.46 -12.93 -6.01
CA ASP A 37 -16.08 -12.32 -4.83
C ASP A 37 -15.22 -11.21 -4.22
N ASN A 38 -13.98 -11.10 -4.66
CA ASN A 38 -13.09 -10.08 -4.13
C ASN A 38 -13.51 -8.68 -4.60
N PRO A 39 -13.88 -7.76 -3.71
CA PRO A 39 -14.37 -6.43 -4.08
C PRO A 39 -13.34 -5.58 -4.82
N SER A 40 -12.04 -5.86 -4.66
CA SER A 40 -10.96 -5.12 -5.32
C SER A 40 -10.67 -5.60 -6.75
N THR A 41 -11.13 -6.79 -7.12
CA THR A 41 -10.84 -7.37 -8.43
C THR A 41 -11.64 -6.68 -9.52
N CYS A 42 -10.98 -6.33 -10.62
CA CYS A 42 -11.67 -5.89 -11.83
C CYS A 42 -12.42 -7.05 -12.46
N LEU A 43 -13.56 -6.77 -13.07
CA LEU A 43 -14.26 -7.75 -13.89
C LEU A 43 -13.34 -8.21 -15.01
N ILE A 44 -13.11 -9.51 -15.09
CA ILE A 44 -12.15 -10.13 -15.98
C ILE A 44 -12.90 -10.87 -17.09
N ALA A 45 -12.42 -10.72 -18.32
CA ALA A 45 -13.01 -11.42 -19.46
C ALA A 45 -11.92 -11.91 -20.42
N ILE A 46 -12.19 -13.03 -21.05
CA ILE A 46 -11.39 -13.62 -22.13
C ILE A 46 -12.04 -13.21 -23.45
N ARG A 47 -11.28 -12.53 -24.32
CA ARG A 47 -11.74 -12.04 -25.63
C ARG A 47 -11.18 -12.93 -26.74
N TRP A 48 -12.02 -13.77 -27.34
CA TRP A 48 -11.64 -14.77 -28.32
C TRP A 48 -11.20 -14.21 -29.66
N LYS A 49 -11.47 -12.94 -29.96
CA LYS A 49 -10.99 -12.28 -31.19
C LYS A 49 -9.46 -12.27 -31.35
N HIS A 50 -8.73 -12.57 -30.29
CA HIS A 50 -7.26 -12.66 -30.29
C HIS A 50 -6.74 -14.05 -30.65
N CYS A 51 -7.61 -15.04 -30.77
CA CYS A 51 -7.28 -16.41 -31.13
C CYS A 51 -7.46 -16.66 -32.63
N PRO A 52 -6.50 -17.26 -33.33
CA PRO A 52 -6.65 -17.65 -34.74
C PRO A 52 -7.83 -18.60 -34.94
N PRO A 53 -8.67 -18.41 -36.01
CA PRO A 53 -9.85 -19.21 -36.22
C PRO A 53 -9.63 -20.74 -36.29
N PRO A 54 -8.53 -21.26 -36.91
CA PRO A 54 -8.29 -22.72 -36.94
C PRO A 54 -8.06 -23.33 -35.57
N LEU A 55 -7.42 -22.60 -34.62
CA LEU A 55 -7.12 -23.07 -33.29
C LEU A 55 -8.19 -22.72 -32.25
N LEU A 56 -9.16 -21.86 -32.59
CA LEU A 56 -10.17 -21.36 -31.68
C LEU A 56 -10.95 -22.46 -30.96
N GLY A 57 -11.43 -23.46 -31.70
CA GLY A 57 -12.24 -24.55 -31.12
C GLY A 57 -11.46 -25.41 -30.14
N GLN A 58 -10.18 -25.66 -30.46
CA GLN A 58 -9.26 -26.41 -29.58
C GLN A 58 -9.01 -25.66 -28.30
N LEU A 59 -8.58 -24.39 -28.38
CA LEU A 59 -8.30 -23.57 -27.20
C LEU A 59 -9.54 -23.29 -26.35
N LYS A 60 -10.71 -23.01 -26.97
CA LYS A 60 -11.94 -22.84 -26.20
C LYS A 60 -12.24 -24.04 -25.31
N LEU A 61 -12.03 -25.26 -25.82
CA LEU A 61 -12.29 -26.46 -25.05
C LEU A 61 -11.31 -26.62 -23.86
N VAL A 62 -10.02 -26.39 -24.10
CA VAL A 62 -9.03 -26.47 -23.01
C VAL A 62 -9.27 -25.39 -21.96
N VAL A 63 -9.55 -24.15 -22.37
CA VAL A 63 -9.84 -23.05 -21.43
C VAL A 63 -11.12 -23.31 -20.65
N TRP A 64 -12.16 -23.87 -21.29
CA TRP A 64 -13.36 -24.28 -20.56
C TRP A 64 -13.06 -25.35 -19.50
N THR A 65 -12.09 -26.25 -19.80
CA THR A 65 -11.60 -27.25 -18.85
C THR A 65 -10.82 -26.60 -17.69
N VAL A 66 -10.02 -25.55 -17.95
CA VAL A 66 -9.39 -24.77 -16.88
C VAL A 66 -10.41 -24.13 -15.95
N ILE A 67 -11.44 -23.51 -16.53
CA ILE A 67 -12.47 -22.81 -15.77
C ILE A 67 -13.27 -23.77 -14.89
N ASN A 68 -13.50 -25.00 -15.34
CA ASN A 68 -14.45 -25.94 -14.72
C ASN A 68 -13.80 -27.22 -14.16
N GLY A 69 -12.50 -27.41 -14.38
CA GLY A 69 -11.75 -28.58 -13.95
C GLY A 69 -10.77 -28.27 -12.83
N GLN A 70 -10.10 -29.33 -12.41
CA GLN A 70 -9.02 -29.29 -11.40
C GLN A 70 -7.87 -30.17 -11.90
N LEU A 71 -6.63 -29.72 -11.71
CA LEU A 71 -5.43 -30.52 -11.98
C LEU A 71 -5.40 -31.73 -11.05
N ARG A 72 -4.93 -32.86 -11.55
CA ARG A 72 -4.87 -34.11 -10.78
C ARG A 72 -3.87 -34.01 -9.63
N PRO A 73 -4.17 -34.57 -8.45
CA PRO A 73 -3.24 -34.58 -7.32
C PRO A 73 -1.86 -35.20 -7.66
N THR A 74 -1.85 -36.22 -8.51
CA THR A 74 -0.63 -36.87 -8.99
C THR A 74 0.26 -35.93 -9.81
N TYR A 75 -0.32 -35.06 -10.60
CA TYR A 75 0.39 -34.02 -11.35
C TYR A 75 0.93 -32.95 -10.40
N LEU A 76 0.14 -32.51 -9.44
CA LEU A 76 0.53 -31.46 -8.47
C LEU A 76 1.69 -31.89 -7.56
N LYS A 77 1.79 -33.18 -7.21
CA LYS A 77 2.88 -33.71 -6.40
C LYS A 77 4.28 -33.49 -7.01
N THR A 78 4.36 -33.37 -8.31
CA THR A 78 5.63 -33.13 -9.04
C THR A 78 5.92 -31.64 -9.25
N ARG A 79 5.06 -30.75 -8.75
CA ARG A 79 5.16 -29.31 -8.92
C ARG A 79 5.63 -28.63 -7.63
N GLY A 80 6.12 -27.40 -7.76
CA GLY A 80 6.49 -26.59 -6.60
C GLY A 80 5.29 -26.24 -5.71
N HIS A 81 5.56 -25.80 -4.49
CA HIS A 81 4.56 -25.45 -3.47
C HIS A 81 3.51 -24.40 -3.90
N GLY A 82 3.73 -23.71 -5.04
CA GLY A 82 2.77 -22.73 -5.58
C GLY A 82 1.73 -23.31 -6.53
N ALA A 83 1.88 -24.58 -6.95
CA ALA A 83 0.95 -25.24 -7.87
C ALA A 83 -0.38 -25.55 -7.16
N ARG A 84 -1.48 -25.25 -7.83
CA ARG A 84 -2.83 -25.40 -7.27
C ARG A 84 -3.73 -26.16 -8.24
N PRO A 85 -4.72 -26.93 -7.74
CA PRO A 85 -5.69 -27.59 -8.59
C PRO A 85 -6.45 -26.61 -9.48
N ARG A 86 -6.79 -25.44 -8.91
CA ARG A 86 -7.43 -24.29 -9.59
C ARG A 86 -6.73 -23.00 -9.18
N THR A 87 -6.45 -22.18 -10.15
CA THR A 87 -5.84 -20.86 -9.95
C THR A 87 -6.90 -19.75 -9.85
N SER A 88 -6.47 -18.51 -9.59
CA SER A 88 -7.37 -17.37 -9.58
C SER A 88 -7.93 -17.07 -10.98
N SER A 89 -9.07 -16.39 -11.05
CA SER A 89 -9.66 -15.94 -12.32
C SER A 89 -8.72 -15.04 -13.13
N LEU A 90 -7.86 -14.28 -12.44
CA LEU A 90 -6.84 -13.44 -13.08
C LEU A 90 -5.75 -14.30 -13.72
N ASP A 91 -5.23 -15.29 -13.00
CA ASP A 91 -4.23 -16.22 -13.52
C ASP A 91 -4.82 -17.05 -14.69
N MET A 92 -6.08 -17.52 -14.58
CA MET A 92 -6.77 -18.20 -15.68
C MET A 92 -6.82 -17.33 -16.95
N ARG A 93 -7.12 -16.04 -16.82
CA ARG A 93 -7.11 -15.12 -17.95
C ARG A 93 -5.71 -14.95 -18.54
N ASP A 94 -4.72 -14.70 -17.71
CA ASP A 94 -3.34 -14.44 -18.16
C ASP A 94 -2.73 -15.67 -18.82
N THR A 95 -2.97 -16.86 -18.26
CA THR A 95 -2.63 -18.14 -18.85
C THR A 95 -3.31 -18.34 -20.23
N CYS A 96 -4.60 -18.05 -20.32
CA CYS A 96 -5.34 -18.15 -21.58
C CYS A 96 -4.76 -17.20 -22.66
N TYR A 97 -4.40 -15.98 -22.31
CA TYR A 97 -3.79 -15.05 -23.27
C TYR A 97 -2.38 -15.49 -23.70
N GLU A 98 -1.60 -16.14 -22.83
CA GLU A 98 -0.31 -16.74 -23.24
C GLU A 98 -0.54 -17.89 -24.23
N TRP A 99 -1.54 -18.74 -24.01
CA TRP A 99 -1.92 -19.78 -24.96
C TRP A 99 -2.41 -19.25 -26.31
N MET A 100 -3.16 -18.15 -26.30
CA MET A 100 -3.56 -17.47 -27.55
C MET A 100 -2.34 -16.86 -28.27
N ARG A 101 -1.31 -16.44 -27.54
CA ARG A 101 -0.08 -15.93 -28.13
C ARG A 101 0.71 -17.07 -28.80
N LEU A 102 0.82 -18.22 -28.14
CA LEU A 102 1.36 -19.43 -28.74
C LEU A 102 0.57 -19.83 -29.99
N ALA A 103 -0.76 -19.83 -29.92
CA ALA A 103 -1.61 -20.19 -31.06
C ALA A 103 -1.39 -19.26 -32.26
N ARG A 104 -1.23 -17.95 -32.06
CA ARG A 104 -0.90 -17.03 -33.14
C ARG A 104 0.45 -17.31 -33.74
N TRP A 105 1.45 -17.55 -32.89
CA TRP A 105 2.79 -17.89 -33.31
C TRP A 105 2.85 -19.18 -34.16
N LEU A 106 2.08 -20.21 -33.77
CA LEU A 106 1.92 -21.45 -34.55
C LEU A 106 1.24 -21.19 -35.90
N HIS A 107 0.12 -20.47 -35.90
CA HIS A 107 -0.65 -20.14 -37.11
C HIS A 107 0.18 -19.33 -38.13
N GLU A 108 0.96 -18.36 -37.70
CA GLU A 108 1.88 -17.57 -38.53
C GLU A 108 2.96 -18.44 -39.21
N ARG A 109 3.19 -19.66 -38.70
CA ARG A 109 4.08 -20.68 -39.25
C ARG A 109 3.35 -21.79 -40.01
N GLY A 110 2.07 -21.61 -40.28
CA GLY A 110 1.24 -22.57 -40.99
C GLY A 110 0.83 -23.78 -40.15
N ILE A 111 0.93 -23.70 -38.83
CA ILE A 111 0.55 -24.78 -37.90
C ILE A 111 -0.83 -24.47 -37.33
N ASP A 112 -1.85 -25.12 -37.84
CA ASP A 112 -3.26 -24.89 -37.50
C ASP A 112 -3.86 -25.96 -36.58
N SER A 113 -3.02 -26.76 -35.93
CA SER A 113 -3.40 -27.74 -34.91
C SER A 113 -2.44 -27.77 -33.75
N LEU A 114 -2.98 -27.79 -32.52
CA LEU A 114 -2.15 -27.95 -31.31
C LEU A 114 -1.41 -29.27 -31.28
N ALA A 115 -1.96 -30.36 -31.89
CA ALA A 115 -1.29 -31.64 -32.00
C ALA A 115 0.02 -31.59 -32.81
N ALA A 116 0.17 -30.63 -33.71
CA ALA A 116 1.38 -30.45 -34.51
C ALA A 116 2.45 -29.62 -33.78
N CYS A 117 2.21 -29.14 -32.58
CA CYS A 117 3.20 -28.45 -31.73
C CYS A 117 4.15 -29.49 -31.13
N SER A 118 5.30 -29.74 -31.79
CA SER A 118 6.32 -30.67 -31.35
C SER A 118 7.31 -30.03 -30.35
N ALA A 119 8.25 -30.83 -29.83
CA ALA A 119 9.32 -30.32 -28.96
C ALA A 119 10.15 -29.19 -29.60
N LYS A 120 10.29 -29.23 -30.95
CA LYS A 120 10.99 -28.20 -31.70
C LYS A 120 10.23 -26.87 -31.70
N GLU A 121 8.91 -26.90 -31.88
CA GLU A 121 8.06 -25.71 -31.84
C GLU A 121 8.04 -25.12 -30.41
N TRP A 122 7.96 -25.95 -29.37
CA TRP A 122 8.06 -25.49 -28.00
C TRP A 122 9.36 -24.72 -27.73
N GLN A 123 10.49 -25.27 -28.15
CA GLN A 123 11.80 -24.67 -27.97
C GLN A 123 11.95 -23.39 -28.79
N ALA A 124 11.49 -23.37 -30.04
CA ALA A 124 11.54 -22.20 -30.89
C ALA A 124 10.69 -21.08 -30.36
N TYR A 125 9.46 -21.38 -29.89
CA TYR A 125 8.59 -20.38 -29.25
C TYR A 125 9.22 -19.79 -27.99
N ALA A 126 9.77 -20.62 -27.12
CA ALA A 126 10.45 -20.17 -25.90
C ALA A 126 11.61 -19.24 -26.24
N SER A 127 12.52 -19.64 -27.14
CA SER A 127 13.67 -18.81 -27.54
C SER A 127 13.26 -17.46 -28.09
N GLU A 128 12.31 -17.41 -29.03
CA GLU A 128 11.81 -16.16 -29.61
C GLU A 128 11.10 -15.29 -28.55
N ARG A 129 10.45 -15.92 -27.60
CA ARG A 129 9.79 -15.23 -26.49
C ARG A 129 10.79 -14.56 -25.55
N TRP A 130 11.97 -15.20 -25.33
CA TRP A 130 13.02 -14.62 -24.50
C TRP A 130 13.79 -13.50 -25.19
N ASP A 131 13.95 -13.56 -26.51
CA ASP A 131 14.59 -12.50 -27.32
C ASP A 131 13.84 -11.16 -27.21
N SER A 132 12.58 -11.18 -26.78
CA SER A 132 11.81 -9.98 -26.49
C SER A 132 12.15 -9.28 -25.15
N GLY A 133 13.21 -9.72 -24.44
CA GLY A 133 13.68 -9.09 -23.19
C GLY A 133 12.90 -9.50 -21.94
N VAL A 134 12.31 -10.70 -21.93
CA VAL A 134 11.58 -11.24 -20.77
C VAL A 134 12.59 -11.64 -19.68
N ASN A 135 12.37 -11.19 -18.45
CA ASN A 135 13.20 -11.60 -17.32
C ASN A 135 12.97 -13.09 -16.95
N ARG A 136 13.95 -13.70 -16.26
CA ARG A 136 13.95 -15.13 -15.94
C ARG A 136 12.71 -15.58 -15.16
N ASP A 137 12.25 -14.83 -14.15
CA ASP A 137 11.09 -15.21 -13.34
C ASP A 137 9.78 -15.19 -14.18
N THR A 138 9.65 -14.22 -15.08
CA THR A 138 8.53 -14.17 -16.02
C THR A 138 8.62 -15.31 -17.04
N ALA A 139 9.82 -15.66 -17.51
CA ALA A 139 10.02 -16.77 -18.40
C ALA A 139 9.64 -18.11 -17.74
N GLU A 140 10.02 -18.32 -16.49
CA GLU A 140 9.63 -19.48 -15.68
C GLU A 140 8.10 -19.58 -15.53
N ALA A 141 7.43 -18.47 -15.24
CA ALA A 141 5.97 -18.41 -15.16
C ALA A 141 5.30 -18.73 -16.52
N ILE A 142 5.86 -18.24 -17.62
CA ILE A 142 5.37 -18.57 -18.97
C ILE A 142 5.53 -20.06 -19.26
N CYS A 143 6.69 -20.66 -18.97
CA CYS A 143 6.90 -22.09 -19.12
C CYS A 143 5.90 -22.91 -18.29
N ALA A 144 5.63 -22.52 -17.06
CA ALA A 144 4.61 -23.14 -16.21
C ALA A 144 3.22 -23.05 -16.84
N ASN A 145 2.81 -21.86 -17.31
CA ASN A 145 1.52 -21.66 -17.99
C ASN A 145 1.40 -22.51 -19.25
N LEU A 146 2.48 -22.67 -20.03
CA LEU A 146 2.48 -23.52 -21.22
C LEU A 146 2.42 -25.01 -20.87
N THR A 147 3.02 -25.39 -19.75
CA THR A 147 2.90 -26.77 -19.23
C THR A 147 1.47 -27.07 -18.80
N ASP A 148 0.78 -26.09 -18.23
CA ASP A 148 -0.62 -26.22 -17.85
C ASP A 148 -1.53 -26.40 -19.09
N LEU A 149 -1.18 -25.84 -20.25
CA LEU A 149 -1.91 -26.10 -21.50
C LEU A 149 -1.96 -27.61 -21.79
N TRP A 150 -0.81 -28.27 -21.76
CA TRP A 150 -0.73 -29.73 -21.94
C TRP A 150 -1.53 -30.46 -20.83
N ALA A 151 -1.34 -30.09 -19.58
CA ALA A 151 -1.97 -30.77 -18.45
C ALA A 151 -3.51 -30.69 -18.49
N PHE A 152 -4.07 -29.52 -18.81
CA PHE A 152 -5.51 -29.33 -18.94
C PHE A 152 -6.07 -29.93 -20.25
N ASP A 153 -5.27 -29.96 -21.32
CA ASP A 153 -5.67 -30.67 -22.55
C ASP A 153 -5.95 -32.15 -22.28
N GLN A 154 -5.09 -32.80 -21.47
CA GLN A 154 -5.29 -34.21 -21.07
C GLN A 154 -6.59 -34.43 -20.24
N LEU A 155 -7.16 -33.37 -19.66
CA LEU A 155 -8.39 -33.41 -18.89
C LEU A 155 -9.62 -33.00 -19.72
N SER A 156 -9.41 -32.46 -20.91
CA SER A 156 -10.51 -32.00 -21.77
C SER A 156 -11.35 -33.16 -22.29
N ALA A 157 -12.60 -32.87 -22.62
CA ALA A 157 -13.51 -33.86 -23.16
C ALA A 157 -13.05 -34.44 -24.53
N ARG A 158 -12.15 -33.75 -25.21
CA ARG A 158 -11.52 -34.14 -26.46
C ARG A 158 -10.11 -33.59 -26.51
N PRO A 159 -9.13 -34.33 -25.97
CA PRO A 159 -7.72 -33.90 -25.98
C PRO A 159 -7.25 -33.63 -27.41
N THR A 160 -6.54 -32.55 -27.60
CA THR A 160 -5.99 -32.14 -28.90
C THR A 160 -4.81 -32.99 -29.32
N GLY A 161 -4.14 -33.61 -28.35
CA GLY A 161 -2.89 -34.37 -28.57
C GLY A 161 -1.63 -33.48 -28.57
N ILE A 162 -1.72 -32.25 -28.04
CA ILE A 162 -0.53 -31.40 -27.88
C ILE A 162 0.55 -32.11 -27.09
N THR A 163 1.80 -32.00 -27.55
CA THR A 163 2.93 -32.66 -26.90
C THR A 163 3.29 -32.02 -25.57
N ARG A 164 3.83 -32.80 -24.64
CA ARG A 164 4.33 -32.31 -23.38
C ARG A 164 5.53 -31.39 -23.61
N PRO A 165 5.60 -30.19 -23.05
CA PRO A 165 6.73 -29.29 -23.20
C PRO A 165 8.04 -29.93 -22.70
N PRO A 166 9.19 -29.77 -23.40
CA PRO A 166 10.44 -30.43 -23.03
C PRO A 166 11.01 -30.04 -21.67
N TRP A 167 10.82 -28.76 -21.25
CA TRP A 167 11.27 -28.30 -19.93
C TRP A 167 10.55 -28.98 -18.78
N ASP A 168 9.40 -29.57 -19.02
CA ASP A 168 8.64 -30.29 -17.99
C ASP A 168 9.24 -31.66 -17.65
N THR A 169 10.05 -32.21 -18.51
CA THR A 169 10.76 -33.48 -18.32
C THR A 169 12.24 -33.30 -18.07
N LEU A 170 12.84 -32.26 -18.65
CA LEU A 170 14.30 -32.02 -18.60
C LEU A 170 14.69 -30.99 -17.54
N GLY A 171 13.70 -30.26 -16.97
CA GLY A 171 13.93 -29.15 -16.09
C GLY A 171 13.93 -27.81 -16.83
N PHE A 172 13.72 -26.71 -16.08
CA PHE A 172 13.58 -25.38 -16.67
C PHE A 172 14.90 -24.71 -17.03
N ASP A 173 16.02 -25.07 -16.37
CA ASP A 173 17.24 -24.26 -16.38
C ASP A 173 17.83 -24.08 -17.78
N ASP A 174 17.80 -25.12 -18.61
CA ASP A 174 18.32 -25.08 -19.98
C ASP A 174 17.42 -24.30 -20.96
N PHE A 175 16.19 -24.01 -20.57
CA PHE A 175 15.19 -23.34 -21.41
C PHE A 175 14.93 -21.91 -21.00
N LEU A 176 15.49 -21.47 -19.88
CA LEU A 176 15.29 -20.12 -19.37
C LEU A 176 16.41 -19.16 -19.81
N PRO A 177 16.15 -17.87 -19.93
CA PRO A 177 17.19 -16.87 -20.15
C PRO A 177 18.32 -17.04 -19.13
N ALA A 178 19.55 -16.71 -19.54
CA ALA A 178 20.68 -16.69 -18.61
C ALA A 178 20.32 -15.90 -17.35
N ALA A 179 20.75 -16.39 -16.20
CA ALA A 179 20.56 -15.67 -14.95
C ALA A 179 21.40 -14.39 -15.04
N ASP A 180 20.73 -13.25 -15.21
CA ASP A 180 21.34 -11.96 -14.96
C ASP A 180 21.87 -12.02 -13.54
N GLY A 181 23.18 -11.84 -13.35
CA GLY A 181 23.81 -11.96 -12.03
C GLY A 181 23.11 -11.23 -10.85
N THR A 182 21.87 -10.78 -11.02
CA THR A 182 20.97 -10.20 -9.99
C THR A 182 20.29 -11.31 -9.21
N ALA A 183 20.51 -11.34 -7.91
CA ALA A 183 20.04 -12.42 -7.04
C ALA A 183 18.51 -12.48 -6.96
N ARG A 184 18.00 -13.70 -7.04
CA ARG A 184 16.66 -14.05 -6.61
C ARG A 184 16.50 -13.73 -5.11
N GLY A 185 15.52 -12.92 -4.73
CA GLY A 185 15.13 -12.79 -3.33
C GLY A 185 14.86 -11.38 -2.83
N GLU A 186 15.26 -10.32 -3.51
CA GLU A 186 14.82 -8.98 -3.15
C GLU A 186 13.50 -8.62 -3.82
N ASN A 187 12.64 -8.07 -3.00
CA ASN A 187 11.39 -7.49 -3.48
C ASN A 187 11.74 -6.27 -4.35
N SER A 188 11.49 -6.33 -5.64
CA SER A 188 11.76 -5.26 -6.61
C SER A 188 11.00 -3.94 -6.31
N THR A 189 10.15 -3.94 -5.28
CA THR A 189 9.40 -2.75 -4.85
C THR A 189 10.21 -2.01 -3.80
N GLU A 190 10.76 -0.85 -4.18
CA GLU A 190 11.45 0.04 -3.26
C GLU A 190 10.49 0.66 -2.23
N PRO A 191 10.92 0.88 -0.96
CA PRO A 191 10.17 1.71 -0.03
C PRO A 191 10.05 3.14 -0.54
N LEU A 192 9.11 3.90 -0.02
CA LEU A 192 9.02 5.34 -0.27
C LEU A 192 10.20 6.04 0.41
N ASP A 193 10.76 7.04 -0.27
CA ASP A 193 11.79 7.86 0.33
C ASP A 193 11.24 8.58 1.58
N PRO A 194 11.98 8.64 2.70
CA PRO A 194 11.54 9.33 3.90
C PRO A 194 11.16 10.80 3.69
N GLN A 195 11.85 11.50 2.76
CA GLN A 195 11.54 12.89 2.43
C GLN A 195 10.19 13.05 1.70
N VAL A 196 9.73 12.00 1.02
CA VAL A 196 8.41 11.94 0.39
C VAL A 196 7.34 11.47 1.38
N LEU A 197 7.65 10.40 2.10
CA LEU A 197 6.69 9.75 3.01
C LEU A 197 6.32 10.63 4.21
N GLY A 198 7.29 11.36 4.77
CA GLY A 198 7.07 12.24 5.93
C GLY A 198 5.99 13.30 5.68
N PRO A 199 6.19 14.21 4.72
CA PRO A 199 5.18 15.21 4.39
C PRO A 199 3.85 14.59 3.93
N LEU A 200 3.89 13.53 3.13
CA LEU A 200 2.67 12.83 2.68
C LEU A 200 1.83 12.32 3.85
N LEU A 201 2.46 11.71 4.86
CA LEU A 201 1.76 11.21 6.03
C LEU A 201 1.25 12.34 6.93
N VAL A 202 2.05 13.39 7.13
CA VAL A 202 1.62 14.57 7.90
C VAL A 202 0.35 15.18 7.30
N TRP A 203 0.31 15.38 5.98
CA TRP A 203 -0.87 15.90 5.32
C TRP A 203 -2.05 14.92 5.37
N ALA A 204 -1.79 13.62 5.21
CA ALA A 204 -2.86 12.62 5.31
C ALA A 204 -3.49 12.61 6.72
N ILE A 205 -2.69 12.65 7.78
CA ILE A 205 -3.18 12.71 9.16
C ILE A 205 -3.93 14.04 9.40
N ARG A 206 -3.39 15.17 8.93
CA ARG A 206 -4.04 16.49 9.05
C ARG A 206 -5.42 16.52 8.39
N PHE A 207 -5.57 15.90 7.21
CA PHE A 207 -6.88 15.76 6.58
C PHE A 207 -7.87 14.99 7.45
N VAL A 208 -7.39 13.93 8.08
CA VAL A 208 -8.23 13.05 8.92
C VAL A 208 -8.56 13.70 10.28
N GLU A 209 -7.59 14.36 10.91
CA GLU A 209 -7.73 14.87 12.28
C GLU A 209 -8.20 16.33 12.34
N ASP A 210 -7.69 17.18 11.42
CA ASP A 210 -7.91 18.61 11.50
C ASP A 210 -8.97 19.12 10.52
N PHE A 211 -9.11 18.50 9.32
CA PHE A 211 -9.96 19.03 8.26
C PHE A 211 -11.22 18.20 7.99
N ALA A 212 -11.32 16.99 8.55
CA ALA A 212 -12.41 16.08 8.22
C ALA A 212 -13.79 16.68 8.50
N ASP A 213 -13.99 17.26 9.67
CA ASP A 213 -15.28 17.83 10.08
C ASP A 213 -15.70 18.99 9.16
N ASP A 214 -14.76 19.87 8.82
CA ASP A 214 -14.98 20.98 7.89
C ASP A 214 -15.39 20.48 6.51
N ILE A 215 -14.68 19.47 5.97
CA ILE A 215 -14.93 18.92 4.63
C ILE A 215 -16.26 18.18 4.58
N LEU A 216 -16.59 17.40 5.60
CA LEU A 216 -17.87 16.69 5.71
C LEU A 216 -19.05 17.66 5.84
N ALA A 217 -18.89 18.73 6.62
CA ALA A 217 -19.89 19.80 6.73
C ALA A 217 -20.07 20.52 5.38
N ALA A 218 -18.97 20.84 4.69
CA ALA A 218 -19.03 21.46 3.36
C ALA A 218 -19.72 20.56 2.34
N TRP A 219 -19.46 19.26 2.36
CA TRP A 219 -20.14 18.31 1.50
C TRP A 219 -21.64 18.24 1.77
N THR A 220 -22.02 18.17 3.05
CA THR A 220 -23.42 18.17 3.48
C THR A 220 -24.14 19.43 3.00
N GLU A 221 -23.51 20.60 3.18
CA GLU A 221 -24.06 21.88 2.74
C GLU A 221 -24.16 21.97 1.21
N ARG A 222 -23.16 21.47 0.49
CA ARG A 222 -23.21 21.37 -0.97
C ARG A 222 -24.39 20.51 -1.44
N CYS A 223 -24.57 19.35 -0.82
CA CYS A 223 -25.71 18.46 -1.13
C CYS A 223 -27.05 19.18 -0.86
N ARG A 224 -27.17 19.88 0.27
CA ARG A 224 -28.35 20.66 0.63
C ARG A 224 -28.63 21.76 -0.40
N LEU A 225 -27.61 22.55 -0.77
CA LEU A 225 -27.74 23.60 -1.79
C LEU A 225 -28.11 23.02 -3.15
N THR A 226 -27.55 21.89 -3.54
CA THR A 226 -27.86 21.22 -4.80
C THR A 226 -29.31 20.73 -4.82
N ALA A 227 -29.79 20.16 -3.72
CA ALA A 227 -31.19 19.75 -3.57
C ALA A 227 -32.15 20.95 -3.64
N LEU A 228 -31.84 22.05 -2.94
CA LEU A 228 -32.61 23.30 -3.03
C LEU A 228 -32.67 23.82 -4.46
N ALA A 229 -31.54 23.94 -5.15
CA ALA A 229 -31.52 24.41 -6.54
C ALA A 229 -32.34 23.51 -7.48
N THR A 230 -32.45 22.23 -7.16
CA THR A 230 -33.24 21.27 -7.96
C THR A 230 -34.75 21.38 -7.64
N ALA A 231 -35.08 21.64 -6.40
CA ALA A 231 -36.46 21.78 -5.95
C ALA A 231 -37.08 23.16 -6.26
N ASN A 232 -36.26 24.21 -6.43
CA ASN A 232 -36.73 25.56 -6.70
C ASN A 232 -37.56 25.62 -8.00
N THR A 233 -38.76 26.17 -7.86
CA THR A 233 -39.67 26.48 -8.97
C THR A 233 -39.56 27.95 -9.38
N PRO A 234 -40.00 28.32 -10.61
CA PRO A 234 -39.97 29.70 -11.05
C PRO A 234 -40.95 30.58 -10.23
N THR A 235 -40.42 31.52 -9.46
CA THR A 235 -41.21 32.48 -8.69
C THR A 235 -40.80 33.91 -9.01
N ALA A 236 -41.65 34.88 -8.68
CA ALA A 236 -41.36 36.30 -8.84
C ALA A 236 -40.28 36.75 -7.84
N GLU A 237 -40.37 36.26 -6.60
CA GLU A 237 -39.42 36.53 -5.50
C GLU A 237 -38.03 35.99 -5.85
N GLY A 238 -37.92 34.74 -6.34
CA GLY A 238 -36.67 34.15 -6.80
C GLY A 238 -36.03 34.93 -7.97
N ARG A 239 -36.86 35.44 -8.90
CA ARG A 239 -36.39 36.30 -9.98
C ARG A 239 -35.85 37.64 -9.47
N ALA A 240 -36.53 38.27 -8.53
CA ALA A 240 -36.11 39.56 -7.92
C ALA A 240 -34.79 39.38 -7.14
N ALA A 241 -34.67 38.33 -6.31
CA ALA A 241 -33.46 37.99 -5.58
C ALA A 241 -32.29 37.69 -6.52
N LEU A 242 -32.53 36.94 -7.62
CA LEU A 242 -31.54 36.65 -8.64
C LEU A 242 -31.01 37.94 -9.31
N GLN A 243 -31.92 38.84 -9.67
CA GLN A 243 -31.57 40.14 -10.26
C GLN A 243 -30.69 40.95 -9.32
N GLU A 244 -31.13 41.11 -8.08
CA GLU A 244 -30.38 41.84 -7.04
C GLU A 244 -28.98 41.22 -6.84
N PHE A 245 -28.91 39.91 -6.65
CA PHE A 245 -27.68 39.19 -6.39
C PHE A 245 -26.64 39.31 -7.53
N LEU A 246 -27.03 39.21 -8.79
CA LEU A 246 -26.12 39.24 -9.91
C LEU A 246 -25.85 40.65 -10.42
N LEU A 247 -26.89 41.51 -10.52
CA LEU A 247 -26.70 42.86 -11.05
C LEU A 247 -25.94 43.77 -10.09
N SER A 248 -26.08 43.61 -8.77
CA SER A 248 -25.27 44.34 -7.79
C SER A 248 -23.77 44.08 -8.01
N ARG A 249 -23.40 42.81 -8.21
CA ARG A 249 -22.01 42.39 -8.49
C ARG A 249 -21.51 42.92 -9.85
N VAL A 250 -22.33 42.84 -10.90
CA VAL A 250 -22.01 43.35 -12.18
C VAL A 250 -21.74 44.87 -12.17
N ARG A 251 -22.61 45.62 -11.50
CA ARG A 251 -22.50 47.08 -11.32
C ARG A 251 -21.27 47.48 -10.52
N ALA A 252 -20.97 46.71 -9.47
CA ALA A 252 -19.77 46.91 -8.64
C ALA A 252 -18.46 46.47 -9.32
N GLY A 253 -18.50 45.89 -10.51
CA GLY A 253 -17.32 45.33 -11.14
C GLY A 253 -16.74 44.09 -10.43
N ALA A 254 -17.50 43.50 -9.48
CA ALA A 254 -17.06 42.39 -8.65
C ALA A 254 -17.02 41.04 -9.41
N CYS A 255 -16.27 40.08 -8.87
CA CYS A 255 -16.25 38.69 -9.37
C CYS A 255 -17.65 38.04 -9.27
N LEU A 256 -17.93 37.15 -10.23
CA LEU A 256 -19.18 36.39 -10.28
C LEU A 256 -18.95 34.95 -9.85
N PRO A 257 -19.89 34.35 -9.09
CA PRO A 257 -19.81 32.93 -8.73
C PRO A 257 -19.62 32.08 -9.97
N SER A 258 -18.49 31.38 -10.06
CA SER A 258 -18.08 30.69 -11.29
C SER A 258 -17.80 29.22 -11.04
N THR A 259 -18.05 28.41 -12.05
CA THR A 259 -17.70 26.97 -12.06
C THR A 259 -17.03 26.60 -13.36
N SER A 260 -16.14 25.62 -13.31
CA SER A 260 -15.51 25.03 -14.50
C SER A 260 -16.29 23.79 -14.94
N ASN A 261 -16.73 23.77 -16.18
CA ASN A 261 -17.32 22.59 -16.79
C ASN A 261 -16.51 22.22 -18.04
N ARG A 262 -15.84 21.06 -18.03
CA ARG A 262 -14.98 20.57 -19.11
C ARG A 262 -13.94 21.61 -19.54
N GLY A 263 -13.32 22.29 -18.57
CA GLY A 263 -12.30 23.32 -18.83
C GLY A 263 -12.84 24.69 -19.29
N ARG A 264 -14.16 24.87 -19.35
CA ARG A 264 -14.78 26.16 -19.66
C ARG A 264 -15.34 26.77 -18.40
N LEU A 265 -14.84 27.95 -18.04
CA LEU A 265 -15.39 28.75 -16.95
C LEU A 265 -16.72 29.39 -17.36
N GLY A 266 -17.65 29.41 -16.42
CA GLY A 266 -18.94 30.07 -16.59
C GLY A 266 -19.65 30.27 -15.25
N LEU A 267 -20.84 30.88 -15.27
CA LEU A 267 -21.62 31.14 -14.08
C LEU A 267 -22.00 29.85 -13.36
N ALA A 268 -21.83 29.78 -12.04
CA ALA A 268 -22.18 28.65 -11.20
C ALA A 268 -23.71 28.57 -10.97
N VAL A 269 -24.44 28.10 -12.00
CA VAL A 269 -25.91 28.11 -12.05
C VAL A 269 -26.55 27.44 -10.83
N THR A 270 -26.07 26.26 -10.45
CA THR A 270 -26.62 25.52 -9.29
C THR A 270 -26.44 26.28 -7.98
N TYR A 271 -25.26 26.84 -7.75
CA TYR A 271 -24.99 27.64 -6.56
C TYR A 271 -25.85 28.90 -6.53
N VAL A 272 -25.91 29.65 -7.64
CA VAL A 272 -26.71 30.87 -7.75
C VAL A 272 -28.20 30.58 -7.54
N ALA A 273 -28.74 29.52 -8.14
CA ALA A 273 -30.11 29.07 -7.94
C ALA A 273 -30.41 28.78 -6.44
N ALA A 274 -29.51 28.08 -5.77
CA ALA A 274 -29.66 27.71 -4.37
C ALA A 274 -29.68 28.95 -3.45
N VAL A 275 -28.73 29.87 -3.62
CA VAL A 275 -28.59 31.03 -2.73
C VAL A 275 -29.61 32.13 -2.97
N THR A 276 -30.23 32.19 -4.16
CA THR A 276 -31.24 33.18 -4.52
C THR A 276 -32.68 32.67 -4.43
N GLY A 277 -32.87 31.35 -4.27
CA GLY A 277 -34.22 30.75 -4.35
C GLY A 277 -34.81 30.73 -5.76
N ALA A 278 -34.07 31.16 -6.78
CA ALA A 278 -34.51 31.08 -8.16
C ALA A 278 -34.43 29.64 -8.70
N SER A 279 -35.28 29.31 -9.67
CA SER A 279 -35.11 28.03 -10.37
C SER A 279 -33.89 28.05 -11.29
N ARG A 280 -33.31 26.89 -11.57
CA ARG A 280 -32.22 26.78 -12.54
C ARG A 280 -32.53 27.37 -13.89
N THR A 281 -33.77 27.17 -14.37
CA THR A 281 -34.24 27.74 -15.64
C THR A 281 -34.26 29.27 -15.60
N GLN A 282 -34.67 29.90 -14.48
CA GLN A 282 -34.59 31.35 -14.32
C GLN A 282 -33.13 31.83 -14.36
N VAL A 283 -32.21 31.15 -13.70
CA VAL A 283 -30.79 31.51 -13.71
C VAL A 283 -30.21 31.34 -15.13
N ASP A 284 -30.54 30.26 -15.84
CA ASP A 284 -30.04 30.04 -17.21
C ASP A 284 -30.56 31.11 -18.18
N HIS A 285 -31.85 31.43 -18.18
CA HIS A 285 -32.41 32.51 -19.01
C HIS A 285 -31.78 33.86 -18.66
N PHE A 286 -31.58 34.15 -17.38
CA PHE A 286 -30.99 35.39 -16.94
C PHE A 286 -29.51 35.47 -17.37
N LYS A 287 -28.77 34.41 -17.21
CA LYS A 287 -27.39 34.24 -17.64
C LYS A 287 -27.21 34.50 -19.15
N GLU A 288 -28.07 33.91 -19.96
CA GLU A 288 -28.03 34.05 -21.41
C GLU A 288 -28.40 35.50 -21.83
N ARG A 289 -29.49 36.02 -21.28
CA ARG A 289 -29.97 37.39 -21.58
C ARG A 289 -28.92 38.47 -21.31
N HIS A 290 -28.10 38.27 -20.27
CA HIS A 290 -27.13 39.28 -19.82
C HIS A 290 -25.69 38.91 -20.12
N GLY A 291 -25.42 37.85 -20.91
CA GLY A 291 -24.08 37.40 -21.27
C GLY A 291 -23.17 37.04 -20.10
N LEU A 292 -23.77 36.59 -18.97
CA LEU A 292 -23.05 36.42 -17.71
C LEU A 292 -22.03 35.28 -17.72
N SER A 293 -22.15 34.32 -18.63
CA SER A 293 -21.14 33.26 -18.75
C SER A 293 -19.78 33.78 -19.19
N ALA A 294 -19.76 34.68 -20.18
CA ALA A 294 -18.53 35.34 -20.62
C ALA A 294 -17.96 36.24 -19.53
N LEU A 295 -18.83 36.97 -18.85
CA LEU A 295 -18.42 37.85 -17.75
C LEU A 295 -17.87 37.06 -16.55
N ALA A 296 -18.50 35.93 -16.18
CA ALA A 296 -18.01 35.03 -15.14
C ALA A 296 -16.67 34.37 -15.52
N ALA A 297 -16.42 34.11 -16.81
CA ALA A 297 -15.13 33.62 -17.27
C ALA A 297 -14.04 34.70 -17.20
N GLN A 298 -14.39 35.99 -17.45
CA GLN A 298 -13.46 37.12 -17.34
C GLN A 298 -13.16 37.51 -15.88
N ARG A 299 -14.14 37.39 -15.00
CA ARG A 299 -14.04 37.76 -13.60
C ARG A 299 -14.57 36.62 -12.72
N PRO A 300 -13.84 35.47 -12.71
CA PRO A 300 -14.26 34.33 -11.91
C PRO A 300 -14.19 34.65 -10.42
N GLY A 301 -15.18 34.14 -9.68
CA GLY A 301 -15.27 34.32 -8.25
C GLY A 301 -15.70 33.08 -7.53
N PRO A 302 -15.46 33.02 -6.21
CA PRO A 302 -15.79 31.88 -5.38
C PRO A 302 -17.30 31.68 -5.20
N CYS A 303 -17.65 30.49 -4.79
CA CYS A 303 -18.99 30.07 -4.37
C CYS A 303 -18.98 29.70 -2.88
N PRO A 304 -18.77 30.67 -1.95
CA PRO A 304 -18.53 30.37 -0.55
C PRO A 304 -19.79 29.79 0.11
N MET A 305 -19.59 28.72 0.88
CA MET A 305 -20.63 28.09 1.68
C MET A 305 -20.64 28.64 3.13
N ARG A 306 -21.81 28.64 3.77
CA ARG A 306 -21.97 29.07 5.16
C ARG A 306 -21.74 27.89 6.10
N VAL A 307 -20.50 27.41 6.15
CA VAL A 307 -20.05 26.38 7.09
C VAL A 307 -18.89 26.94 7.89
N PRO A 308 -18.80 26.62 9.20
CA PRO A 308 -17.63 26.99 10.00
C PRO A 308 -16.38 26.32 9.47
N VAL A 309 -15.24 26.99 9.56
CA VAL A 309 -13.92 26.43 9.31
C VAL A 309 -13.19 26.36 10.65
N THR A 310 -12.97 25.15 11.15
CA THR A 310 -12.38 24.89 12.47
C THR A 310 -10.96 24.37 12.36
N GLY A 311 -10.62 23.73 11.26
CA GLY A 311 -9.29 23.21 10.99
C GLY A 311 -8.24 24.31 10.93
N GLN A 312 -7.03 24.01 11.41
CA GLN A 312 -5.95 24.99 11.51
C GLN A 312 -4.64 24.44 10.96
N ILE A 313 -3.83 25.37 10.39
CA ILE A 313 -2.44 25.16 10.07
C ILE A 313 -1.63 26.24 10.80
N ASN A 314 -0.71 25.81 11.67
CA ASN A 314 0.11 26.72 12.47
C ASN A 314 -0.72 27.76 13.28
N GLY A 315 -1.87 27.36 13.82
CA GLY A 315 -2.75 28.21 14.63
C GLY A 315 -3.62 29.20 13.84
N LYS A 316 -3.62 29.11 12.51
CA LYS A 316 -4.51 29.88 11.64
C LYS A 316 -5.51 28.96 10.96
N ALA A 317 -6.73 29.43 10.72
CA ALA A 317 -7.70 28.70 9.93
C ALA A 317 -7.07 28.31 8.56
N TRP A 318 -7.21 27.05 8.18
CA TRP A 318 -6.62 26.55 6.93
C TRP A 318 -7.27 27.11 5.66
N ARG A 319 -8.50 27.61 5.78
CA ARG A 319 -9.25 28.30 4.74
C ARG A 319 -10.09 29.43 5.35
N GLU A 320 -10.34 30.48 4.62
CA GLU A 320 -11.27 31.53 5.02
C GLU A 320 -12.72 31.03 4.91
N HIS A 321 -13.02 30.31 3.85
CA HIS A 321 -14.31 29.67 3.59
C HIS A 321 -14.10 28.44 2.69
N LEU A 322 -15.09 27.55 2.70
CA LEU A 322 -15.10 26.38 1.82
C LEU A 322 -15.98 26.66 0.59
N ASP A 323 -15.46 26.35 -0.59
CA ASP A 323 -16.13 26.61 -1.86
C ASP A 323 -17.04 25.45 -2.29
N PHE A 324 -18.21 25.79 -2.81
CA PHE A 324 -19.20 24.84 -3.32
C PHE A 324 -18.62 23.90 -4.39
N ASN A 325 -17.75 24.42 -5.28
CA ASN A 325 -17.16 23.63 -6.36
C ASN A 325 -16.05 22.70 -5.87
N GLU A 326 -15.31 23.11 -4.84
CA GLU A 326 -14.19 22.34 -4.30
C GLU A 326 -14.63 21.19 -3.38
N ALA A 327 -15.81 21.26 -2.79
CA ALA A 327 -16.26 20.28 -1.79
C ALA A 327 -16.18 18.82 -2.26
N ALA A 328 -16.48 18.52 -3.52
CA ALA A 328 -16.36 17.16 -4.07
C ALA A 328 -14.91 16.70 -4.21
N GLU A 329 -14.00 17.61 -4.53
CA GLU A 329 -12.57 17.32 -4.63
C GLU A 329 -11.95 17.12 -3.25
N LEU A 330 -12.29 17.98 -2.30
CA LEU A 330 -11.91 17.85 -0.90
C LEU A 330 -12.39 16.53 -0.29
N MET A 331 -13.61 16.08 -0.59
CA MET A 331 -14.09 14.74 -0.19
C MET A 331 -13.26 13.61 -0.79
N ARG A 332 -12.85 13.73 -2.06
CA ARG A 332 -11.93 12.74 -2.68
C ARG A 332 -10.57 12.74 -1.99
N HIS A 333 -10.05 13.91 -1.65
CA HIS A 333 -8.78 14.05 -0.93
C HIS A 333 -8.88 13.49 0.49
N LEU A 334 -9.97 13.74 1.20
CA LEU A 334 -10.22 13.21 2.53
C LEU A 334 -10.26 11.66 2.51
N GLY A 335 -11.01 11.06 1.59
CA GLY A 335 -11.02 9.60 1.43
C GLY A 335 -9.66 9.03 1.01
N THR A 336 -8.88 9.78 0.22
CA THR A 336 -7.51 9.39 -0.17
C THR A 336 -6.55 9.47 1.01
N ALA A 337 -6.62 10.51 1.81
CA ALA A 337 -5.82 10.71 3.02
C ALA A 337 -6.09 9.60 4.05
N ALA A 338 -7.36 9.29 4.30
CA ALA A 338 -7.75 8.19 5.18
C ALA A 338 -7.24 6.83 4.66
N MET A 339 -7.32 6.57 3.35
CA MET A 339 -6.75 5.37 2.72
C MET A 339 -5.22 5.31 2.90
N ILE A 340 -4.49 6.39 2.67
CA ILE A 340 -3.03 6.46 2.86
C ILE A 340 -2.66 6.13 4.30
N THR A 341 -3.37 6.72 5.27
CA THR A 341 -3.20 6.47 6.70
C THR A 341 -3.41 4.99 7.03
N CYS A 342 -4.48 4.38 6.53
CA CYS A 342 -4.74 2.95 6.70
C CYS A 342 -3.64 2.09 6.04
N LEU A 343 -3.28 2.33 4.78
CA LEU A 343 -2.28 1.55 4.05
C LEU A 343 -0.90 1.56 4.73
N TYR A 344 -0.47 2.72 5.17
CA TYR A 344 0.86 2.86 5.74
C TYR A 344 0.90 2.37 7.19
N LEU A 345 0.02 2.87 8.05
CA LEU A 345 0.12 2.63 9.50
C LEU A 345 -0.35 1.23 9.94
N THR A 346 -1.11 0.52 9.11
CA THR A 346 -1.46 -0.89 9.36
C THR A 346 -0.55 -1.87 8.65
N GLY A 347 0.09 -1.46 7.55
CA GLY A 347 0.83 -2.33 6.66
C GLY A 347 -0.05 -3.35 5.92
N MET A 348 -1.35 -3.16 5.86
CA MET A 348 -2.27 -3.99 5.07
C MET A 348 -1.91 -3.95 3.59
N ARG A 349 -2.21 -5.03 2.87
CA ARG A 349 -2.12 -5.01 1.41
C ARG A 349 -3.21 -4.11 0.82
N PRO A 350 -2.98 -3.49 -0.35
CA PRO A 350 -4.00 -2.65 -0.98
C PRO A 350 -5.36 -3.35 -1.11
N GLN A 351 -5.39 -4.63 -1.45
CA GLN A 351 -6.62 -5.41 -1.54
C GLN A 351 -7.33 -5.59 -0.18
N GLU A 352 -6.56 -5.72 0.89
CA GLU A 352 -7.08 -5.84 2.26
C GLU A 352 -7.75 -4.54 2.70
N VAL A 353 -7.10 -3.38 2.43
CA VAL A 353 -7.70 -2.06 2.70
C VAL A 353 -8.94 -1.82 1.82
N GLN A 354 -8.89 -2.21 0.56
CA GLN A 354 -10.04 -2.13 -0.35
C GLN A 354 -11.22 -3.00 0.07
N GLY A 355 -10.96 -4.05 0.84
CA GLY A 355 -11.98 -4.96 1.38
C GLY A 355 -12.55 -4.55 2.74
N LEU A 356 -12.04 -3.47 3.35
CA LEU A 356 -12.57 -2.97 4.63
C LEU A 356 -14.03 -2.51 4.49
N ARG A 357 -14.81 -2.86 5.50
CA ARG A 357 -16.23 -2.48 5.59
C ARG A 357 -16.48 -1.60 6.82
N SER A 358 -17.51 -0.78 6.76
CA SER A 358 -18.02 -0.05 7.92
C SER A 358 -18.31 -1.03 9.06
N GLY A 359 -17.85 -0.70 10.29
CA GLY A 359 -17.89 -1.56 11.46
C GLY A 359 -16.68 -2.50 11.62
N CYS A 360 -15.68 -2.46 10.73
CA CYS A 360 -14.51 -3.36 10.79
C CYS A 360 -13.57 -3.12 11.99
N CYS A 361 -13.66 -1.97 12.64
CA CYS A 361 -12.82 -1.58 13.78
C CYS A 361 -13.70 -1.12 14.97
N PRO A 362 -14.39 -2.04 15.67
CA PRO A 362 -15.21 -1.68 16.81
C PRO A 362 -14.35 -1.14 17.96
N ASP A 363 -14.97 -0.30 18.80
CA ASP A 363 -14.31 0.14 20.02
C ASP A 363 -14.10 -1.05 20.95
N PRO A 364 -12.93 -1.15 21.61
CA PRO A 364 -12.67 -2.24 22.52
C PRO A 364 -13.52 -2.12 23.78
N GLU A 365 -14.06 -3.24 24.25
CA GLU A 365 -14.76 -3.29 25.53
C GLU A 365 -13.76 -3.04 26.67
N PRO A 366 -14.10 -2.17 27.64
CA PRO A 366 -13.28 -1.99 28.83
C PRO A 366 -13.16 -3.32 29.62
N ALA A 367 -11.95 -3.67 30.04
CA ALA A 367 -11.73 -4.80 30.93
C ALA A 367 -12.31 -4.52 32.34
N ALA A 368 -12.48 -5.55 33.15
CA ALA A 368 -13.04 -5.42 34.51
C ALA A 368 -12.23 -4.48 35.43
N ASP A 369 -10.95 -4.26 35.11
CA ASP A 369 -10.06 -3.31 35.81
C ASP A 369 -10.10 -1.88 35.23
N GLY A 370 -10.99 -1.62 34.25
CA GLY A 370 -11.10 -0.34 33.57
C GLY A 370 -10.04 -0.06 32.50
N THR A 371 -9.14 -1.00 32.22
CA THR A 371 -8.19 -0.86 31.11
C THR A 371 -8.90 -1.01 29.78
N VAL A 372 -8.59 -0.11 28.84
CA VAL A 372 -9.14 -0.18 27.47
C VAL A 372 -8.18 -0.99 26.60
N GLY A 373 -8.72 -2.00 25.94
CA GLY A 373 -7.97 -2.84 25.01
C GLY A 373 -7.48 -2.08 23.77
N ARG A 374 -6.75 -2.78 22.90
CA ARG A 374 -6.30 -2.22 21.62
C ARG A 374 -7.44 -2.28 20.60
N HIS A 375 -7.55 -1.26 19.77
CA HIS A 375 -8.43 -1.32 18.60
C HIS A 375 -7.90 -2.36 17.60
N LEU A 376 -8.79 -3.22 17.13
CA LEU A 376 -8.48 -4.32 16.23
C LEU A 376 -9.33 -4.21 14.96
N ILE A 377 -8.69 -4.25 13.80
CA ILE A 377 -9.38 -4.29 12.51
C ILE A 377 -9.64 -5.73 12.14
N ARG A 378 -10.91 -6.12 12.06
CA ARG A 378 -11.37 -7.43 11.59
C ARG A 378 -11.71 -7.32 10.11
N SER A 379 -11.03 -8.09 9.29
CA SER A 379 -11.24 -8.11 7.84
C SER A 379 -10.61 -9.34 7.22
N ARG A 380 -10.85 -9.50 5.93
CA ARG A 380 -10.37 -10.64 5.16
C ARG A 380 -8.99 -10.38 4.55
N HIS A 381 -8.19 -11.42 4.44
CA HIS A 381 -7.02 -11.46 3.58
C HIS A 381 -7.33 -12.31 2.33
N TYR A 382 -6.65 -12.01 1.22
CA TYR A 382 -7.01 -12.60 -0.08
C TYR A 382 -5.85 -13.36 -0.72
N LYS A 383 -4.60 -13.03 -0.35
CA LYS A 383 -3.43 -13.63 -0.97
C LYS A 383 -3.15 -15.01 -0.36
N ASN A 384 -3.02 -16.02 -1.22
CA ASN A 384 -2.71 -17.40 -0.86
C ASN A 384 -3.81 -18.11 -0.05
N VAL A 385 -5.04 -17.62 -0.10
CA VAL A 385 -6.17 -18.32 0.50
C VAL A 385 -6.60 -19.47 -0.40
N THR A 386 -6.72 -20.65 0.19
CA THR A 386 -7.15 -21.89 -0.49
C THR A 386 -8.17 -22.61 0.37
N ASP A 387 -9.08 -23.34 -0.31
CA ASP A 387 -9.96 -24.30 0.35
C ASP A 387 -9.19 -25.57 0.77
N ASP A 388 -9.89 -26.53 1.37
CA ASP A 388 -9.32 -27.80 1.83
C ASP A 388 -8.74 -28.64 0.68
N ASP A 389 -9.23 -28.44 -0.54
CA ASP A 389 -8.75 -29.10 -1.75
C ASP A 389 -7.54 -28.37 -2.37
N GLY A 390 -7.14 -27.21 -1.84
CA GLY A 390 -6.04 -26.36 -2.34
C GLY A 390 -6.44 -25.43 -3.48
N ASN A 391 -7.71 -25.29 -3.81
CA ASN A 391 -8.18 -24.34 -4.82
C ASN A 391 -8.15 -22.90 -4.29
N HIS A 392 -7.87 -21.94 -5.17
CA HIS A 392 -7.92 -20.55 -4.80
C HIS A 392 -9.34 -20.09 -4.40
N VAL A 393 -9.46 -19.45 -3.24
CA VAL A 393 -10.69 -18.84 -2.73
C VAL A 393 -10.67 -17.34 -3.01
N SER A 394 -11.51 -16.89 -3.93
CA SER A 394 -11.58 -15.49 -4.37
C SER A 394 -12.08 -14.55 -3.26
N ASP A 395 -13.03 -15.02 -2.46
CA ASP A 395 -13.64 -14.29 -1.34
C ASP A 395 -12.65 -13.99 -0.20
N GLY A 396 -11.51 -14.66 -0.20
CA GLY A 396 -10.54 -14.56 0.88
C GLY A 396 -11.01 -15.27 2.16
N GLU A 397 -10.25 -15.11 3.21
CA GLU A 397 -10.51 -15.70 4.52
C GLU A 397 -10.42 -14.61 5.59
N GLU A 398 -11.30 -14.64 6.58
CA GLU A 398 -11.18 -13.76 7.74
C GLU A 398 -9.86 -14.03 8.46
N ARG A 399 -9.14 -12.96 8.75
CA ARG A 399 -7.84 -13.10 9.34
C ARG A 399 -7.95 -13.50 10.81
N GLU A 400 -7.36 -14.65 11.19
CA GLU A 400 -7.36 -15.19 12.55
C GLU A 400 -6.80 -14.18 13.58
N VAL A 401 -5.71 -13.50 13.26
CA VAL A 401 -5.13 -12.45 14.09
C VAL A 401 -5.43 -11.10 13.46
N PRO A 402 -6.37 -10.31 14.00
CA PRO A 402 -6.74 -9.01 13.47
C PRO A 402 -5.54 -8.05 13.39
N TRP A 403 -5.62 -7.03 12.51
CA TRP A 403 -4.62 -5.96 12.51
C TRP A 403 -4.83 -5.03 13.69
N VAL A 404 -3.74 -4.64 14.33
CA VAL A 404 -3.77 -3.62 15.38
C VAL A 404 -3.91 -2.24 14.74
N ALA A 405 -4.84 -1.43 15.23
CA ALA A 405 -5.04 -0.05 14.82
C ALA A 405 -4.58 0.92 15.92
N ILE A 406 -3.74 1.86 15.55
CA ILE A 406 -3.37 3.01 16.38
C ILE A 406 -4.35 4.17 16.13
N THR A 407 -4.40 5.15 17.02
CA THR A 407 -5.37 6.26 16.99
C THR A 407 -5.58 6.90 15.62
N PRO A 408 -4.54 7.28 14.84
CA PRO A 408 -4.76 7.87 13.52
C PRO A 408 -5.47 6.93 12.53
N VAL A 409 -5.25 5.61 12.66
CA VAL A 409 -5.93 4.61 11.83
C VAL A 409 -7.40 4.49 12.22
N VAL A 410 -7.69 4.48 13.52
CA VAL A 410 -9.07 4.47 14.01
C VAL A 410 -9.83 5.69 13.50
N GLN A 411 -9.24 6.87 13.62
CA GLN A 411 -9.84 8.11 13.11
C GLN A 411 -10.05 8.07 11.60
N ALA A 412 -9.07 7.57 10.83
CA ALA A 412 -9.21 7.40 9.39
C ALA A 412 -10.37 6.46 9.02
N ILE A 413 -10.55 5.36 9.76
CA ILE A 413 -11.68 4.45 9.56
C ILE A 413 -12.99 5.15 9.91
N ARG A 414 -13.08 5.87 11.04
CA ARG A 414 -14.29 6.63 11.42
C ARG A 414 -14.67 7.66 10.37
N VAL A 415 -13.72 8.39 9.82
CA VAL A 415 -13.95 9.33 8.72
C VAL A 415 -14.52 8.62 7.49
N LEU A 416 -13.95 7.46 7.10
CA LEU A 416 -14.47 6.68 5.98
C LEU A 416 -15.87 6.13 6.24
N GLU A 417 -16.17 5.74 7.48
CA GLU A 417 -17.51 5.29 7.91
C GLU A 417 -18.57 6.39 7.76
N LEU A 418 -18.20 7.65 7.97
CA LEU A 418 -19.11 8.79 7.72
C LEU A 418 -19.40 9.03 6.23
N MET A 419 -18.62 8.43 5.32
CA MET A 419 -18.80 8.58 3.87
C MET A 419 -19.67 7.50 3.25
N VAL A 420 -19.94 6.39 3.96
CA VAL A 420 -20.64 5.23 3.43
C VAL A 420 -21.70 4.73 4.40
N PRO A 421 -22.73 4.00 3.94
CA PRO A 421 -23.69 3.35 4.83
C PRO A 421 -23.04 2.26 5.69
N GLU A 422 -23.69 1.91 6.79
CA GLU A 422 -23.27 0.80 7.67
C GLU A 422 -23.14 -0.52 6.87
N GLY A 423 -22.08 -1.26 7.14
CA GLY A 423 -21.76 -2.54 6.48
C GLY A 423 -21.24 -2.42 5.04
N GLU A 424 -21.25 -1.21 4.44
CA GLU A 424 -20.73 -1.00 3.09
C GLU A 424 -19.19 -0.98 3.08
N LEU A 425 -18.60 -1.19 1.90
CA LEU A 425 -17.14 -1.05 1.69
C LEU A 425 -16.70 0.38 1.98
N LEU A 426 -15.67 0.56 2.82
CA LEU A 426 -15.16 1.88 3.18
C LEU A 426 -14.64 2.68 1.98
N LEU A 427 -14.17 2.01 0.93
CA LEU A 427 -13.73 2.61 -0.32
C LEU A 427 -14.66 2.26 -1.48
N SER A 428 -15.98 2.18 -1.22
CA SER A 428 -17.00 1.89 -2.22
C SER A 428 -16.96 2.88 -3.37
N ALA A 429 -16.91 2.37 -4.61
CA ALA A 429 -16.91 3.20 -5.80
C ALA A 429 -18.20 4.01 -5.95
N ALA A 430 -19.33 3.50 -5.46
CA ALA A 430 -20.62 4.17 -5.52
C ALA A 430 -20.65 5.44 -4.65
N TYR A 431 -19.96 5.43 -3.51
CA TYR A 431 -19.98 6.53 -2.55
C TYR A 431 -18.78 7.48 -2.62
N HIS A 432 -17.69 7.08 -3.28
CA HIS A 432 -16.48 7.89 -3.40
C HIS A 432 -16.31 8.60 -4.75
N ASP A 433 -17.27 8.48 -5.68
CA ASP A 433 -17.16 9.04 -7.04
C ASP A 433 -17.91 10.38 -7.19
N PHE A 434 -18.00 11.15 -6.12
CA PHE A 434 -18.66 12.46 -6.01
C PHE A 434 -18.52 13.34 -7.26
N PRO A 435 -19.60 13.78 -7.91
CA PRO A 435 -21.03 13.51 -7.87
C PRO A 435 -21.49 12.48 -8.91
N ASP A 436 -20.59 11.78 -9.57
CA ASP A 436 -20.82 10.98 -10.79
C ASP A 436 -20.98 9.48 -10.49
N SER A 437 -21.80 9.07 -9.53
CA SER A 437 -22.01 7.64 -9.30
C SER A 437 -22.64 7.00 -10.54
N ARG A 438 -21.81 6.35 -11.34
CA ARG A 438 -22.20 5.67 -12.58
C ARG A 438 -22.70 4.23 -12.37
N GLY A 439 -23.17 3.92 -11.17
CA GLY A 439 -23.62 2.57 -10.81
C GLY A 439 -22.48 1.55 -10.73
N TYR A 440 -21.26 1.97 -10.41
CA TYR A 440 -20.15 1.06 -10.14
C TYR A 440 -20.41 0.28 -8.86
N HIS A 441 -20.22 -1.03 -8.93
CA HIS A 441 -20.25 -1.91 -7.77
C HIS A 441 -18.84 -2.23 -7.29
N GLY A 442 -18.70 -2.52 -5.98
CA GLY A 442 -17.44 -2.84 -5.34
C GLY A 442 -16.61 -1.62 -5.00
N THR A 443 -15.35 -1.84 -4.72
CA THR A 443 -14.41 -0.81 -4.29
C THR A 443 -13.81 -0.01 -5.45
N LEU A 444 -13.26 1.16 -5.15
CA LEU A 444 -12.43 1.92 -6.08
C LEU A 444 -11.29 1.04 -6.62
N LYS A 445 -11.09 1.06 -7.92
CA LYS A 445 -10.07 0.22 -8.58
C LYS A 445 -8.66 0.79 -8.39
N LYS A 446 -7.66 -0.08 -8.45
CA LYS A 446 -6.24 0.26 -8.21
C LYS A 446 -5.77 1.50 -8.99
N ASN A 447 -6.12 1.61 -10.28
CA ASN A 447 -5.72 2.76 -11.09
C ASN A 447 -6.39 4.05 -10.61
N ALA A 448 -7.68 3.98 -10.22
CA ALA A 448 -8.38 5.13 -9.66
C ALA A 448 -7.73 5.59 -8.34
N LEU A 449 -7.34 4.65 -7.49
CA LEU A 449 -6.66 4.94 -6.23
C LEU A 449 -5.26 5.54 -6.47
N SER A 450 -4.48 5.02 -7.41
CA SER A 450 -3.17 5.59 -7.76
C SER A 450 -3.30 7.03 -8.28
N ASN A 451 -4.24 7.28 -9.20
CA ASN A 451 -4.52 8.63 -9.71
C ASN A 451 -4.99 9.59 -8.60
N ARG A 452 -5.71 9.09 -7.59
CA ARG A 452 -6.13 9.89 -6.44
C ARG A 452 -4.94 10.29 -5.57
N VAL A 453 -3.98 9.39 -5.35
CA VAL A 453 -2.74 9.72 -4.63
C VAL A 453 -1.96 10.80 -5.38
N GLU A 454 -1.80 10.69 -6.69
CA GLU A 454 -1.12 11.70 -7.51
C GLU A 454 -1.81 13.07 -7.42
N ARG A 455 -3.15 13.09 -7.53
CA ARG A 455 -3.93 14.34 -7.38
C ARG A 455 -3.84 14.92 -5.98
N PHE A 456 -3.86 14.07 -4.96
CA PHE A 456 -3.68 14.50 -3.57
C PHE A 456 -2.32 15.16 -3.36
N VAL A 457 -1.24 14.56 -3.88
CA VAL A 457 0.11 15.14 -3.84
C VAL A 457 0.17 16.48 -4.56
N ALA A 458 -0.42 16.58 -5.75
CA ALA A 458 -0.48 17.83 -6.50
C ALA A 458 -1.25 18.93 -5.73
N TRP A 459 -2.38 18.57 -5.13
CA TRP A 459 -3.16 19.48 -4.30
C TRP A 459 -2.38 19.94 -3.05
N VAL A 460 -1.73 19.01 -2.36
CA VAL A 460 -0.88 19.31 -1.19
C VAL A 460 0.24 20.28 -1.54
N ASN A 461 0.91 20.08 -2.66
CA ASN A 461 2.02 20.92 -3.07
C ASN A 461 1.55 22.35 -3.41
N HIS A 462 0.40 22.47 -4.06
CA HIS A 462 -0.24 23.75 -4.31
C HIS A 462 -0.63 24.46 -3.01
N GLU A 463 -1.26 23.75 -2.09
CA GLU A 463 -1.66 24.27 -0.79
C GLU A 463 -0.46 24.70 0.07
N ALA A 464 0.61 23.89 0.07
CA ALA A 464 1.84 24.20 0.78
C ALA A 464 2.51 25.47 0.25
N GLU A 465 2.45 25.71 -1.07
CA GLU A 465 2.94 26.92 -1.69
C GLU A 465 2.09 28.14 -1.31
N GLU A 466 0.77 28.05 -1.44
CA GLU A 466 -0.16 29.14 -1.09
C GLU A 466 -0.08 29.51 0.41
N GLN A 467 0.12 28.54 1.28
CA GLN A 467 0.23 28.75 2.73
C GLN A 467 1.66 29.12 3.17
N GLY A 468 2.63 29.21 2.26
CA GLY A 468 4.01 29.52 2.58
C GLY A 468 4.72 28.44 3.43
N LEU A 469 4.44 27.17 3.17
CA LEU A 469 4.96 25.99 3.87
C LEU A 469 5.91 25.15 3.00
N PRO A 470 7.03 25.71 2.48
CA PRO A 470 7.87 24.99 1.51
C PRO A 470 8.47 23.69 2.06
N GLY A 471 8.70 23.61 3.38
CA GLY A 471 9.18 22.38 4.04
C GLY A 471 8.12 21.27 4.18
N GLN A 472 6.87 21.52 3.79
CA GLN A 472 5.77 20.55 3.83
C GLN A 472 5.33 20.11 2.42
N ALA A 473 5.96 20.61 1.38
CA ALA A 473 5.75 20.10 0.03
C ALA A 473 6.27 18.65 -0.09
N ILE A 474 5.61 17.87 -0.91
CA ILE A 474 5.96 16.47 -1.16
C ILE A 474 6.83 16.43 -2.44
N PRO A 475 8.14 16.14 -2.32
CA PRO A 475 9.01 16.08 -3.49
C PRO A 475 8.70 14.84 -4.36
N GLU A 476 9.27 14.81 -5.57
CA GLU A 476 9.26 13.60 -6.39
C GLU A 476 10.08 12.49 -5.72
N ASP A 477 9.53 11.27 -5.75
CA ASP A 477 10.22 10.13 -5.18
C ASP A 477 11.31 9.65 -6.16
N PRO A 478 12.58 9.50 -5.71
CA PRO A 478 13.68 9.08 -6.57
C PRO A 478 13.51 7.69 -7.17
N HIS A 479 12.64 6.86 -6.57
CA HIS A 479 12.33 5.51 -7.02
C HIS A 479 11.04 5.42 -7.85
N GLY A 480 10.52 6.55 -8.32
CA GLY A 480 9.36 6.65 -9.20
C GLY A 480 8.03 6.84 -8.48
N ALA A 481 6.91 6.55 -9.14
CA ALA A 481 5.57 6.86 -8.67
C ALA A 481 5.24 6.28 -7.27
N ILE A 482 4.42 7.00 -6.51
CA ILE A 482 3.93 6.59 -5.19
C ILE A 482 2.89 5.47 -5.37
N GLY A 483 3.38 4.25 -5.56
CA GLY A 483 2.54 3.07 -5.75
C GLY A 483 1.98 2.54 -4.43
N LEU A 484 0.71 2.07 -4.44
CA LEU A 484 0.02 1.59 -3.23
C LEU A 484 0.77 0.47 -2.48
N ARG A 485 1.53 -0.37 -3.20
CA ARG A 485 2.31 -1.46 -2.61
C ARG A 485 3.52 -0.95 -1.80
N ARG A 486 4.00 0.24 -2.13
CA ARG A 486 5.17 0.84 -1.48
C ARG A 486 4.91 1.24 -0.03
N PHE A 487 3.66 1.60 0.33
CA PHE A 487 3.29 1.91 1.72
C PHE A 487 3.58 0.75 2.67
N ARG A 488 3.11 -0.46 2.32
CA ARG A 488 3.38 -1.66 3.10
C ARG A 488 4.89 -1.96 3.17
N ARG A 489 5.62 -1.78 2.05
CA ARG A 489 7.07 -1.98 2.00
C ARG A 489 7.80 -0.98 2.90
N SER A 490 7.38 0.29 2.89
CA SER A 490 7.98 1.35 3.73
C SER A 490 7.79 1.06 5.22
N LEU A 491 6.58 0.65 5.63
CA LEU A 491 6.34 0.29 7.03
C LEU A 491 7.18 -0.92 7.44
N ALA A 492 7.23 -1.96 6.59
CA ALA A 492 8.07 -3.13 6.83
C ALA A 492 9.53 -2.74 7.05
N TRP A 493 10.06 -1.86 6.19
CA TRP A 493 11.43 -1.38 6.26
C TRP A 493 11.72 -0.60 7.55
N HIS A 494 10.76 0.22 8.02
CA HIS A 494 10.90 0.97 9.26
C HIS A 494 10.74 0.11 10.51
N ILE A 495 9.81 -0.84 10.51
CA ILE A 495 9.58 -1.73 11.68
C ILE A 495 10.71 -2.73 11.83
N ALA A 496 11.16 -3.37 10.73
CA ALA A 496 12.19 -4.40 10.76
C ALA A 496 13.50 -3.94 11.43
N ARG A 497 13.79 -2.65 11.37
CA ARG A 497 14.98 -2.04 11.95
C ARG A 497 14.89 -1.75 13.46
N ARG A 498 13.74 -2.02 14.06
CA ARG A 498 13.52 -1.79 15.50
C ARG A 498 13.71 -3.07 16.28
N PRO A 499 14.14 -3.01 17.55
CA PRO A 499 14.22 -4.18 18.40
C PRO A 499 12.88 -4.91 18.49
N GLY A 500 12.88 -6.21 18.22
CA GLY A 500 11.65 -7.00 18.15
C GLY A 500 10.75 -6.70 16.93
N GLY A 501 11.20 -5.82 16.02
CA GLY A 501 10.42 -5.35 14.89
C GLY A 501 10.02 -6.46 13.92
N LEU A 502 10.85 -7.46 13.71
CA LEU A 502 10.51 -8.61 12.84
C LEU A 502 9.36 -9.44 13.40
N ILE A 503 9.32 -9.65 14.72
CA ILE A 503 8.21 -10.38 15.36
C ILE A 503 6.93 -9.55 15.24
N ALA A 504 7.00 -8.24 15.55
CA ALA A 504 5.88 -7.33 15.40
C ALA A 504 5.37 -7.29 13.94
N LEU A 505 6.30 -7.27 12.98
CA LEU A 505 6.00 -7.29 11.55
C LEU A 505 5.35 -8.62 11.14
N ALA A 506 5.86 -9.76 11.63
CA ALA A 506 5.29 -11.07 11.34
C ALA A 506 3.85 -11.21 11.87
N ILE A 507 3.57 -10.67 13.05
CA ILE A 507 2.22 -10.61 13.63
C ILE A 507 1.33 -9.69 12.78
N GLN A 508 1.75 -8.44 12.58
CA GLN A 508 0.97 -7.42 11.87
C GLN A 508 0.72 -7.80 10.40
N TYR A 509 1.68 -8.48 9.75
CA TYR A 509 1.58 -8.87 8.34
C TYR A 509 1.00 -10.28 8.13
N GLY A 510 0.75 -11.03 9.20
CA GLY A 510 0.19 -12.38 9.13
C GLY A 510 1.15 -13.43 8.56
N HIS A 511 2.47 -13.23 8.72
CA HIS A 511 3.47 -14.16 8.22
C HIS A 511 3.81 -15.28 9.22
N MET A 512 3.30 -15.23 10.45
CA MET A 512 3.59 -16.23 11.48
C MET A 512 3.18 -17.63 11.05
N ARG A 513 2.04 -17.76 10.37
CA ARG A 513 1.54 -19.05 9.87
C ARG A 513 2.47 -19.64 8.81
N THR A 514 2.96 -18.82 7.88
CA THR A 514 3.89 -19.25 6.83
C THR A 514 5.22 -19.73 7.44
N ILE A 515 5.70 -19.08 8.48
CA ILE A 515 6.93 -19.48 9.20
C ILE A 515 6.71 -20.81 9.96
N LEU A 516 5.51 -21.02 10.52
CA LEU A 516 5.14 -22.26 11.21
C LEU A 516 4.86 -23.41 10.23
N ASP A 517 4.21 -23.14 9.09
CA ASP A 517 3.85 -24.14 8.09
C ASP A 517 5.06 -24.68 7.31
N VAL A 518 6.09 -23.86 7.07
CA VAL A 518 7.38 -24.33 6.53
C VAL A 518 8.05 -25.33 7.49
N ARG A 519 7.74 -25.25 8.80
CA ARG A 519 8.19 -26.22 9.78
C ARG A 519 7.38 -27.51 9.77
N THR A 520 6.09 -27.45 9.48
CA THR A 520 5.22 -28.64 9.44
C THR A 520 5.50 -29.51 8.23
N SER A 521 5.92 -28.94 7.12
CA SER A 521 6.28 -29.66 5.89
C SER A 521 7.70 -30.22 5.88
N SER A 522 8.61 -29.75 6.73
CA SER A 522 10.01 -30.19 6.76
C SER A 522 10.34 -31.27 7.78
N GLY A 523 9.37 -32.03 8.24
CA GLY A 523 9.71 -33.27 8.90
C GLY A 523 9.22 -33.41 10.34
N TYR A 524 8.42 -34.40 10.52
CA TYR A 524 8.26 -35.14 11.75
C TYR A 524 9.61 -35.34 12.44
N GLY A 525 9.93 -34.53 13.43
CA GLY A 525 11.01 -34.86 14.34
C GLY A 525 11.95 -33.77 14.82
N SER A 526 11.96 -32.55 14.28
CA SER A 526 12.79 -31.51 14.87
C SER A 526 12.01 -30.26 15.25
N ARG A 527 11.72 -30.14 16.53
CA ARG A 527 11.39 -28.86 17.16
C ARG A 527 12.61 -27.94 17.18
N SER A 528 13.20 -27.67 16.01
CA SER A 528 14.31 -26.75 15.96
C SER A 528 13.80 -25.34 15.80
N ARG A 529 14.01 -24.53 16.83
CA ARG A 529 13.86 -23.08 16.84
C ARG A 529 14.75 -22.37 15.78
N GLY A 530 15.52 -23.15 14.99
CA GLY A 530 16.54 -22.66 14.08
C GLY A 530 16.04 -21.79 12.91
N GLY A 531 14.80 -21.95 12.45
CA GLY A 531 14.29 -21.17 11.33
C GLY A 531 14.02 -19.69 11.67
N ILE A 532 13.31 -19.43 12.77
CA ILE A 532 13.02 -18.04 13.22
C ILE A 532 14.31 -17.32 13.64
N HIS A 533 15.22 -18.04 14.31
CA HIS A 533 16.50 -17.44 14.69
C HIS A 533 17.36 -17.12 13.47
N SER A 534 17.36 -17.96 12.43
CA SER A 534 18.09 -17.69 11.19
C SER A 534 17.58 -16.45 10.46
N GLU A 535 16.25 -16.26 10.37
CA GLU A 535 15.66 -15.05 9.77
C GLU A 535 15.91 -13.82 10.65
N LEU A 536 15.79 -13.95 11.97
CA LEU A 536 16.11 -12.89 12.93
C LEU A 536 17.61 -12.50 12.85
N ASP A 537 18.51 -13.46 12.72
CA ASP A 537 19.93 -13.20 12.57
C ASP A 537 20.24 -12.46 11.26
N ILE A 538 19.59 -12.82 10.16
CA ILE A 538 19.74 -12.14 8.87
C ILE A 538 19.33 -10.67 8.98
N GLU A 539 18.14 -10.42 9.50
CA GLU A 539 17.61 -9.06 9.59
C GLU A 539 18.35 -8.23 10.64
N THR A 540 18.77 -8.84 11.73
CA THR A 540 19.62 -8.20 12.74
C THR A 540 20.96 -7.81 12.14
N ALA A 541 21.56 -8.69 11.31
CA ALA A 541 22.82 -8.39 10.63
C ALA A 541 22.67 -7.26 9.59
N LEU A 542 21.57 -7.23 8.85
CA LEU A 542 21.26 -6.15 7.91
C LEU A 542 21.07 -4.81 8.64
N ALA A 543 20.27 -4.79 9.71
CA ALA A 543 20.06 -3.58 10.52
C ALA A 543 21.37 -3.06 11.16
N ALA A 544 22.21 -3.97 11.64
CA ALA A 544 23.51 -3.62 12.19
C ALA A 544 24.47 -3.07 11.13
N ALA A 545 24.48 -3.65 9.94
CA ALA A 545 25.29 -3.17 8.82
C ALA A 545 24.85 -1.79 8.34
N ASP A 546 23.54 -1.55 8.28
CA ASP A 546 22.99 -0.24 7.94
C ASP A 546 23.30 0.81 9.01
N THR A 547 23.25 0.46 10.29
CA THR A 547 23.69 1.34 11.38
C THR A 547 25.16 1.73 11.23
N ALA A 548 26.01 0.78 10.89
CA ALA A 548 27.42 1.04 10.63
C ALA A 548 27.66 1.91 9.39
N ALA A 549 26.90 1.69 8.33
CA ALA A 549 26.96 2.52 7.13
C ALA A 549 26.54 3.97 7.41
N ARG A 550 25.41 4.16 8.11
CA ARG A 550 24.97 5.50 8.52
C ARG A 550 25.97 6.20 9.43
N LEU A 551 26.56 5.48 10.36
CA LEU A 551 27.61 6.05 11.21
C LEU A 551 28.82 6.50 10.37
N ARG A 552 29.24 5.70 9.41
CA ARG A 552 30.33 6.06 8.49
C ARG A 552 30.02 7.32 7.68
N ASP A 553 28.83 7.44 7.14
CA ASP A 553 28.41 8.59 6.35
C ASP A 553 28.35 9.88 7.20
N ARG A 554 27.87 9.78 8.44
CA ARG A 554 27.89 10.88 9.43
C ARG A 554 29.30 11.30 9.81
N LEU A 555 30.19 10.33 10.03
CA LEU A 555 31.59 10.59 10.31
C LEU A 555 32.27 11.30 9.13
N ALA A 556 31.99 10.89 7.90
CA ALA A 556 32.48 11.54 6.69
C ALA A 556 31.94 12.97 6.55
N ALA A 557 30.75 13.25 7.09
CA ALA A 557 30.16 14.59 7.18
C ALA A 557 30.71 15.44 8.35
N GLY A 558 31.68 14.91 9.14
CA GLY A 558 32.33 15.60 10.23
C GLY A 558 31.71 15.43 11.62
N GLU A 559 30.70 14.53 11.75
CA GLU A 559 30.09 14.23 13.04
C GLU A 559 31.08 13.54 13.97
N LYS A 560 31.08 13.92 15.27
CA LYS A 560 31.97 13.39 16.28
C LYS A 560 31.31 12.26 17.08
N VAL A 561 32.13 11.41 17.68
CA VAL A 561 31.68 10.31 18.54
C VAL A 561 32.32 10.37 19.93
N SER A 562 31.55 9.88 20.89
CA SER A 562 32.04 9.74 22.29
C SER A 562 31.55 8.42 22.90
N GLY A 563 32.06 8.11 24.07
CA GLY A 563 31.64 6.95 24.87
C GLY A 563 32.61 5.78 24.82
N PRO A 564 32.48 4.83 25.78
CA PRO A 564 33.43 3.72 25.93
C PRO A 564 33.55 2.81 24.72
N GLY A 565 32.47 2.72 23.92
CA GLY A 565 32.42 1.94 22.69
C GLY A 565 32.94 2.66 21.45
N ALA A 566 33.32 3.94 21.50
CA ALA A 566 33.61 4.78 20.35
C ALA A 566 34.68 4.18 19.42
N ARG A 567 35.81 3.72 19.92
CA ARG A 567 36.83 3.07 19.08
C ARG A 567 36.33 1.85 18.33
N ARG A 568 35.55 1.00 19.00
CA ARG A 568 34.96 -0.20 18.35
C ARG A 568 33.98 0.21 17.27
N ALA A 569 33.17 1.23 17.52
CA ALA A 569 32.20 1.71 16.55
C ALA A 569 32.88 2.29 15.30
N LEU A 570 33.98 3.02 15.44
CA LEU A 570 34.77 3.52 14.31
C LEU A 570 35.39 2.37 13.50
N THR A 571 35.96 1.37 14.18
CA THR A 571 36.48 0.17 13.52
C THR A 571 35.37 -0.59 12.81
N ALA A 572 34.23 -0.74 13.45
CA ALA A 572 33.06 -1.40 12.85
C ALA A 572 32.54 -0.64 11.61
N ALA A 573 32.42 0.67 11.69
CA ALA A 573 32.00 1.51 10.57
C ALA A 573 32.96 1.40 9.35
N ALA A 574 34.27 1.30 9.62
CA ALA A 574 35.27 1.13 8.57
C ALA A 574 35.31 -0.27 7.94
N GLN A 575 35.02 -1.33 8.72
CA GLN A 575 35.18 -2.73 8.32
C GLN A 575 33.87 -3.46 7.98
N THR A 576 32.73 -2.82 8.14
CA THR A 576 31.44 -3.49 7.90
C THR A 576 31.31 -3.83 6.43
N PRO A 577 30.99 -5.09 6.10
CA PRO A 577 30.77 -5.50 4.72
C PRO A 577 29.54 -4.78 4.17
N ARG A 578 29.63 -4.31 2.93
CA ARG A 578 28.44 -3.88 2.18
C ARG A 578 27.64 -5.12 1.84
N PHE A 579 26.48 -5.24 2.41
CA PHE A 579 25.47 -6.21 1.97
C PHE A 579 24.79 -5.63 0.72
N GLU A 580 25.44 -5.82 -0.43
CA GLU A 580 24.85 -5.46 -1.72
C GLU A 580 23.77 -6.48 -2.03
N GLY A 581 22.56 -6.16 -1.72
CA GLY A 581 21.28 -6.55 -2.30
C GLY A 581 21.01 -7.99 -2.75
N ARG A 582 21.77 -9.01 -2.30
CA ARG A 582 21.62 -10.40 -2.77
C ARG A 582 21.48 -11.39 -1.63
N ILE A 583 20.24 -11.80 -1.37
CA ILE A 583 19.94 -12.87 -0.41
C ILE A 583 19.85 -14.21 -1.15
N VAL A 584 20.87 -15.04 -1.05
CA VAL A 584 20.80 -16.48 -1.33
C VAL A 584 20.54 -17.17 0.01
N PRO A 585 19.33 -17.75 0.27
CA PRO A 585 18.90 -18.11 1.60
C PRO A 585 19.86 -18.91 2.46
N GLY A 586 20.51 -19.94 1.92
CA GLY A 586 21.38 -20.81 2.73
C GLY A 586 22.79 -20.26 3.00
N THR A 587 23.33 -19.44 2.10
CA THR A 587 24.70 -18.88 2.24
C THR A 587 24.70 -17.57 3.01
N PHE A 588 23.62 -16.81 2.87
CA PHE A 588 23.46 -15.51 3.52
C PHE A 588 23.21 -15.67 5.02
N ALA A 589 22.35 -16.60 5.45
CA ALA A 589 22.13 -16.92 6.85
C ALA A 589 23.43 -17.27 7.57
N ARG A 590 24.29 -18.09 6.95
CA ARG A 590 25.61 -18.40 7.50
C ARG A 590 26.54 -17.20 7.58
N LYS A 591 26.50 -16.29 6.59
CA LYS A 591 27.29 -15.05 6.60
C LYS A 591 26.76 -14.08 7.65
N ALA A 592 25.46 -13.97 7.82
CA ALA A 592 24.81 -13.15 8.83
C ALA A 592 25.15 -13.63 10.25
N ALA A 593 24.97 -14.91 10.53
CA ALA A 593 25.35 -15.52 11.80
C ALA A 593 26.85 -15.34 12.11
N LYS A 594 27.72 -15.51 11.10
CA LYS A 594 29.18 -15.29 11.26
C LYS A 594 29.53 -13.81 11.49
N PHE A 595 28.75 -12.89 10.91
CA PHE A 595 28.93 -11.46 11.15
C PHE A 595 28.47 -11.10 12.56
N LEU A 596 27.30 -11.55 13.00
CA LEU A 596 26.76 -11.29 14.34
C LEU A 596 27.61 -11.90 15.47
N ALA A 597 28.29 -13.01 15.20
CA ALA A 597 29.21 -13.64 16.13
C ALA A 597 30.53 -12.87 16.33
N ARG A 598 30.77 -11.79 15.56
CA ARG A 598 31.99 -10.97 15.69
C ARG A 598 31.84 -9.96 16.81
N ASP A 599 32.29 -10.32 17.96
CA ASP A 599 32.21 -9.53 19.21
C ASP A 599 32.86 -8.14 19.03
N GLY A 600 32.12 -7.09 19.40
CA GLY A 600 32.60 -5.69 19.37
C GLY A 600 32.56 -5.02 17.98
N VAL A 601 32.15 -5.70 16.90
CA VAL A 601 32.08 -5.14 15.54
C VAL A 601 30.65 -4.86 15.10
N VAL A 602 29.67 -5.39 15.80
CA VAL A 602 28.25 -5.24 15.47
C VAL A 602 27.66 -4.02 16.18
N LEU A 603 27.05 -3.13 15.40
CA LEU A 603 26.46 -1.89 15.88
C LEU A 603 24.93 -1.96 15.89
N TYR A 604 24.35 -1.66 17.03
CA TYR A 604 22.90 -1.64 17.22
C TYR A 604 22.45 -0.22 17.56
N ASP A 605 21.59 0.36 16.74
CA ASP A 605 20.98 1.66 17.00
C ASP A 605 19.90 1.54 18.08
N ASN A 606 19.96 2.39 19.08
CA ASN A 606 18.97 2.50 20.16
C ASN A 606 18.52 3.95 20.31
N PRO A 607 17.57 4.40 19.49
CA PRO A 607 17.10 5.78 19.51
C PRO A 607 16.42 6.16 20.81
N ASP A 608 15.77 5.22 21.50
CA ASP A 608 15.08 5.49 22.78
C ASP A 608 16.06 5.81 23.91
N ALA A 609 17.28 5.30 23.82
CA ALA A 609 18.35 5.57 24.76
C ALA A 609 19.37 6.62 24.25
N PHE A 610 19.13 7.20 23.08
CA PHE A 610 20.03 8.17 22.42
C PHE A 610 21.47 7.67 22.32
N LEU A 611 21.66 6.46 21.78
CA LEU A 611 22.97 5.85 21.63
C LEU A 611 23.00 4.77 20.54
N ILE A 612 24.20 4.46 20.08
CA ILE A 612 24.53 3.25 19.35
C ILE A 612 25.24 2.29 20.33
N CYS A 613 24.85 1.02 20.34
CA CYS A 613 25.51 -0.02 21.11
C CYS A 613 26.56 -0.73 20.22
N ALA A 614 27.84 -0.53 20.50
CA ALA A 614 28.94 -1.32 19.94
C ALA A 614 29.05 -2.62 20.74
N PHE A 615 28.16 -3.58 20.46
CA PHE A 615 27.91 -4.72 21.33
C PHE A 615 29.15 -5.60 21.50
N LYS A 616 29.52 -5.79 22.77
CA LYS A 616 30.47 -6.79 23.25
C LYS A 616 29.86 -7.42 24.50
N HIS A 617 29.73 -8.73 24.51
CA HIS A 617 29.04 -9.47 25.56
C HIS A 617 29.64 -9.18 26.96
N ASP A 618 30.95 -9.28 27.09
CA ASP A 618 31.66 -9.14 28.38
C ASP A 618 31.55 -7.74 29.05
N THR A 619 31.21 -6.72 28.26
CA THR A 619 31.09 -5.33 28.72
C THR A 619 29.66 -4.84 28.77
N ALA A 620 28.70 -5.72 28.50
CA ALA A 620 27.29 -5.42 28.46
C ALA A 620 26.66 -5.39 29.86
N LEU A 621 26.10 -4.25 30.28
CA LEU A 621 25.35 -4.13 31.53
C LEU A 621 23.87 -4.50 31.43
N CYS A 622 23.37 -4.80 30.25
CA CYS A 622 21.99 -5.25 30.02
C CYS A 622 21.81 -6.76 30.27
N GLU A 623 22.81 -7.45 30.77
CA GLU A 623 22.77 -8.88 31.11
C GLU A 623 22.15 -9.75 30.01
N PRO A 624 22.74 -9.77 28.80
CA PRO A 624 22.25 -10.63 27.72
C PRO A 624 22.39 -12.10 28.11
N GLU A 625 21.52 -12.94 27.59
CA GLU A 625 21.57 -14.39 27.83
C GLU A 625 22.90 -14.98 27.34
N PRO A 626 23.42 -16.05 27.99
CA PRO A 626 24.63 -16.71 27.52
C PRO A 626 24.51 -17.12 26.03
N GLY A 627 25.47 -16.69 25.21
CA GLY A 627 25.48 -16.91 23.77
C GLY A 627 24.59 -15.96 22.94
N ALA A 628 24.00 -14.93 23.56
CA ALA A 628 23.27 -13.91 22.81
C ALA A 628 24.20 -13.11 21.89
N THR A 629 23.79 -12.94 20.65
CA THR A 629 24.51 -12.17 19.60
C THR A 629 24.05 -10.70 19.54
N ALA A 630 23.03 -10.33 20.33
CA ALA A 630 22.44 -9.00 20.36
C ALA A 630 22.21 -8.50 21.79
N PRO A 631 22.25 -7.15 22.04
CA PRO A 631 21.98 -6.56 23.34
C PRO A 631 20.49 -6.59 23.68
N ARG A 632 20.17 -6.54 24.98
CA ARG A 632 18.81 -6.22 25.46
C ARG A 632 18.61 -4.69 25.41
N GLN A 633 18.20 -4.17 24.27
CA GLN A 633 18.12 -2.73 24.03
C GLN A 633 17.11 -1.99 24.93
N TYR A 634 16.03 -2.67 25.36
CA TYR A 634 15.04 -2.15 26.30
C TYR A 634 15.55 -2.04 27.76
N ASP A 635 16.67 -2.71 28.10
CA ASP A 635 17.30 -2.70 29.43
C ASP A 635 18.69 -2.03 29.40
N CYS A 636 18.83 -0.99 28.59
CA CYS A 636 20.09 -0.29 28.43
C CYS A 636 20.43 0.53 29.69
N ARG A 637 21.53 0.19 30.35
CA ARG A 637 21.94 0.80 31.62
C ARG A 637 23.00 1.87 31.42
N PRO A 638 22.89 3.00 32.14
CA PRO A 638 23.94 4.04 32.15
C PRO A 638 25.31 3.50 32.55
N GLY A 639 26.36 3.95 31.89
CA GLY A 639 27.75 3.52 32.20
C GLY A 639 28.15 2.21 31.49
N CYS A 640 27.31 1.65 30.64
CA CYS A 640 27.65 0.47 29.87
C CYS A 640 28.85 0.69 28.95
N GLY A 641 29.83 -0.25 28.97
CA GLY A 641 31.04 -0.21 28.15
C GLY A 641 30.82 -0.30 26.64
N ASN A 642 29.57 -0.53 26.19
CA ASN A 642 29.20 -0.63 24.78
C ASN A 642 28.59 0.65 24.22
N THR A 643 28.40 1.68 25.05
CA THR A 643 27.74 2.93 24.66
C THR A 643 28.60 3.77 23.73
N VAL A 644 27.96 4.24 22.64
CA VAL A 644 28.49 5.21 21.67
C VAL A 644 27.46 6.30 21.46
N ARG A 645 27.87 7.55 21.49
CA ARG A 645 27.01 8.70 21.19
C ARG A 645 27.61 9.55 20.09
N THR A 646 26.77 10.21 19.33
CA THR A 646 27.13 11.09 18.23
C THR A 646 26.59 12.49 18.50
N ASP A 647 27.04 13.49 17.73
CA ASP A 647 26.53 14.87 17.81
C ASP A 647 25.01 14.92 17.64
N THR A 648 24.48 14.08 16.74
CA THR A 648 23.02 13.93 16.55
C THR A 648 22.32 13.50 17.84
N HIS A 649 22.87 12.53 18.58
CA HIS A 649 22.27 12.08 19.85
C HIS A 649 22.33 13.17 20.91
N ALA A 650 23.42 13.96 20.97
CA ALA A 650 23.54 15.09 21.89
C ALA A 650 22.46 16.16 21.59
N HIS A 651 22.24 16.44 20.32
CA HIS A 651 21.15 17.34 19.87
C HIS A 651 19.78 16.83 20.30
N GLN A 652 19.45 15.59 19.97
CA GLN A 652 18.18 14.95 20.35
C GLN A 652 17.93 14.92 21.86
N MET A 653 18.99 14.67 22.66
CA MET A 653 18.90 14.74 24.13
C MET A 653 18.54 16.13 24.62
N ARG A 654 19.04 17.19 23.99
CA ARG A 654 18.71 18.58 24.34
C ARG A 654 17.30 18.95 23.95
N GLU A 655 16.87 18.55 22.76
CA GLU A 655 15.48 18.71 22.32
C GLU A 655 14.53 18.02 23.30
N ARG A 656 14.81 16.75 23.62
CA ARG A 656 13.99 15.99 24.57
C ARG A 656 13.97 16.59 25.97
N ALA A 657 15.09 17.12 26.43
CA ALA A 657 15.15 17.84 27.69
C ALA A 657 14.26 19.10 27.69
N SER A 658 14.23 19.83 26.60
CA SER A 658 13.36 20.99 26.42
C SER A 658 11.87 20.61 26.44
N GLU A 659 11.49 19.55 25.76
CA GLU A 659 10.11 19.01 25.79
C GLU A 659 9.70 18.60 27.22
N ILE A 660 10.60 17.90 27.94
CA ILE A 660 10.36 17.48 29.34
C ILE A 660 10.20 18.70 30.26
N ASP A 661 10.96 19.77 30.06
CA ASP A 661 10.81 21.00 30.84
C ASP A 661 9.46 21.71 30.57
N GLN A 662 9.01 21.69 29.32
CA GLN A 662 7.67 22.20 29.00
C GLN A 662 6.58 21.39 29.74
N LEU A 663 6.68 20.06 29.71
CA LEU A 663 5.76 19.20 30.47
C LEU A 663 5.86 19.44 31.99
N ALA A 664 7.06 19.67 32.50
CA ALA A 664 7.29 19.94 33.93
C ALA A 664 6.68 21.27 34.42
N ALA A 665 6.45 22.22 33.53
CA ALA A 665 5.79 23.49 33.84
C ALA A 665 4.32 23.31 34.24
N TYR A 666 3.64 22.33 33.69
CA TYR A 666 2.22 22.04 33.92
C TYR A 666 2.00 20.87 34.90
N ALA A 667 3.05 20.17 35.31
CA ALA A 667 2.94 19.00 36.16
C ALA A 667 2.85 19.39 37.66
N PRO A 668 2.13 18.60 38.50
CA PRO A 668 2.15 18.76 39.96
C PRO A 668 3.54 18.77 40.52
N GLY A 669 3.79 19.55 41.60
CA GLY A 669 5.12 19.87 42.15
C GLY A 669 6.11 18.69 42.24
N PRO A 670 5.76 17.53 42.85
CA PRO A 670 6.69 16.38 42.94
C PRO A 670 7.01 15.76 41.57
N VAL A 671 6.04 15.70 40.66
CA VAL A 671 6.20 15.16 39.28
C VAL A 671 7.03 16.14 38.46
N GLY A 672 6.72 17.43 38.51
CA GLY A 672 7.49 18.47 37.83
C GLY A 672 8.99 18.53 38.29
N LYS A 673 9.24 18.30 39.58
CA LYS A 673 10.63 18.20 40.11
C LYS A 673 11.36 16.98 39.51
N ARG A 674 10.70 15.83 39.41
CA ARG A 674 11.28 14.62 38.81
C ARG A 674 11.54 14.80 37.30
N LEU A 675 10.60 15.41 36.60
CA LEU A 675 10.75 15.70 35.17
C LEU A 675 11.94 16.62 34.92
N ARG A 676 12.07 17.73 35.66
CA ARG A 676 13.24 18.62 35.55
C ARG A 676 14.57 17.90 35.84
N ALA A 677 14.60 17.03 36.85
CA ALA A 677 15.81 16.24 37.15
C ALA A 677 16.17 15.29 35.97
N ASN A 678 15.20 14.75 35.27
CA ASN A 678 15.41 13.93 34.06
C ASN A 678 15.92 14.80 32.90
N ALA A 679 15.34 15.98 32.67
CA ALA A 679 15.80 16.92 31.67
C ALA A 679 17.30 17.35 31.94
N ASP A 680 17.64 17.65 33.17
CA ASP A 680 18.99 17.99 33.56
C ASP A 680 19.95 16.81 33.36
N LYS A 681 19.52 15.58 33.56
CA LYS A 681 20.33 14.39 33.29
C LYS A 681 20.63 14.24 31.79
N LEU A 682 19.63 14.47 30.92
CA LEU A 682 19.83 14.45 29.47
C LEU A 682 20.83 15.53 29.03
N ARG A 683 20.71 16.76 29.52
CA ARG A 683 21.65 17.86 29.24
C ARG A 683 23.07 17.51 29.67
N ARG A 684 23.25 17.06 30.88
CA ARG A 684 24.60 16.64 31.40
C ARG A 684 25.19 15.53 30.54
N THR A 685 24.38 14.61 30.04
CA THR A 685 24.85 13.53 29.15
C THR A 685 25.28 14.10 27.80
N ALA A 686 24.53 15.06 27.26
CA ALA A 686 24.88 15.75 26.03
C ALA A 686 26.15 16.61 26.20
N ASP A 687 26.33 17.31 27.32
CA ASP A 687 27.53 18.11 27.62
C ASP A 687 28.77 17.23 27.85
N THR A 688 28.58 16.03 28.44
CA THR A 688 29.66 15.03 28.53
C THR A 688 30.06 14.54 27.13
N HIS A 689 29.11 14.37 26.21
CA HIS A 689 29.42 14.05 24.81
C HIS A 689 30.32 15.17 24.24
N ASP A 690 29.90 16.43 24.29
CA ASP A 690 30.60 17.54 23.66
C ASP A 690 32.04 17.70 24.23
N SER A 691 32.22 17.43 25.53
CA SER A 691 33.53 17.51 26.16
C SER A 691 34.48 16.34 25.86
N THR A 692 33.93 15.19 25.45
CA THR A 692 34.69 13.94 25.23
C THR A 692 34.66 13.44 23.79
N ALA A 693 33.87 14.10 22.90
CA ALA A 693 33.70 13.70 21.51
C ALA A 693 35.01 13.87 20.72
N GLN A 694 35.29 12.89 19.88
CA GLN A 694 36.50 12.79 19.06
C GLN A 694 36.14 12.64 17.59
N THR A 695 36.95 13.23 16.72
CA THR A 695 36.90 13.03 15.27
C THR A 695 37.62 11.74 14.86
N THR A 696 37.39 11.28 13.65
CA THR A 696 38.05 10.09 13.08
C THR A 696 39.57 10.23 13.06
N GLU A 697 40.10 11.45 12.85
CA GLU A 697 41.53 11.75 12.79
C GLU A 697 42.24 11.67 14.18
N ALA A 698 41.50 11.89 15.25
CA ALA A 698 42.05 11.84 16.61
C ALA A 698 42.13 10.43 17.19
N LEU A 699 41.53 9.46 16.52
CA LEU A 699 41.42 8.05 16.95
C LEU A 699 42.17 7.07 16.04
N ALA A 700 42.61 7.52 14.85
CA ALA A 700 43.54 6.82 13.95
C ALA A 700 44.96 6.97 14.43
#